data_61a514c2bfa7b6fa7b76417a5c83baf2
#
_entry.id   61a514c2bfa7b6fa7b76417a5c83baf2
#
_cell.length_a   1.000
_cell.length_b   1.000
_cell.length_c   1.000
_cell.angle_alpha   90.00
_cell.angle_beta   90.00
_cell.angle_gamma   90.00
#
_symmetry.space_group_name_H-M   'P 1'
#
loop_
_entity.id
_entity.type
_entity.pdbx_description
1 polymer ?
#
loop_
_entity_poly.entity_id
_entity_poly.type
_entity_poly.pdbx_seq_one_letter_code
_entity_poly.pdbx_strand_id
1 'polypeptide(L)'
;MYKIIFLFSALLLITACDPAKKEAGRLLTQEYPDLYEAVFQRDADAIFSFTSHEDERVKAQAWQALINTPVSDIDRLIEEVSKANLKEAWASLWLQELSEAHIEQLNKLFIASDASNMGLVSVLGEKGNTRSLKLLLEEPVPPNLEMEFQLAYAIGRLTGNVETTTEQQLEIVERALTSTNSKASQAYLYGFYRNRSNTEKQKLGKEAIDKMIELWKNFYPEEIGPDRYIAALLMNNHSGLVFHHFVDKDYISMDVQLAIEMIQGIAQNEKNDTYAPVALNAFLYHKSPNVVIQALRTISRKESYAEELDNSILNETALNIGVEDHVRLAGFNTSPNAKKYIKDLLTIGTEDPYLQPLRYAALKKVWDESKVFDYMIADIDTSDGLLYSTLLTELNNLWANADDELKSQERNETVNEVLFSALEKGARTFLMHALYSDENVLNENDFETLLMLLENKSVEDDSDVFRSVTSVLKNRFEERSEEVITQLYQNAGNELKETIIAQEWSFIEDSLAPVTFRTPDWDRLADLGPNPIWVLDTKKGDIEITLDVLTAPATISGMDSLIRNGDYTGVAFHRVVPNFVIQGGDVETGRGFGGPDYTVPTEASAAHYFRGKAGVASSGPDTEGSQYFFMHVWGPHLNGRYTIFGEVTKGMSVVDRITQGDVVRNSYWK
;
A
#
# COMPACT_ATOMS: atom_id res chain seq x y z
N MET A 1 -48.40 15.28 -24.18
CA MET A 1 -47.91 13.92 -23.87
C MET A 1 -47.02 13.33 -24.99
N TYR A 2 -47.29 13.54 -26.27
CA TYR A 2 -46.46 13.01 -27.39
C TYR A 2 -45.05 13.61 -27.52
N LYS A 3 -44.78 14.84 -27.09
CA LYS A 3 -43.44 15.47 -27.18
C LYS A 3 -42.45 14.97 -26.12
N ILE A 4 -42.93 14.44 -24.99
CA ILE A 4 -42.08 13.91 -23.91
C ILE A 4 -41.61 12.48 -24.23
N ILE A 5 -42.44 11.69 -24.92
CA ILE A 5 -42.08 10.31 -25.31
C ILE A 5 -41.02 10.33 -26.43
N PHE A 6 -40.99 11.34 -27.32
CA PHE A 6 -39.96 11.48 -28.35
C PHE A 6 -38.59 11.92 -27.76
N LEU A 7 -38.58 12.70 -26.67
CA LEU A 7 -37.33 13.08 -26.01
C LEU A 7 -36.73 11.90 -25.22
N PHE A 8 -37.54 11.05 -24.59
CA PHE A 8 -37.06 9.85 -23.88
C PHE A 8 -36.56 8.77 -24.83
N SER A 9 -37.20 8.58 -25.98
CA SER A 9 -36.69 7.64 -27.00
C SER A 9 -35.44 8.15 -27.73
N ALA A 10 -35.29 9.46 -27.89
CA ALA A 10 -34.05 10.05 -28.41
C ALA A 10 -32.89 10.00 -27.41
N LEU A 11 -33.15 10.13 -26.09
CA LEU A 11 -32.14 9.97 -25.08
C LEU A 11 -31.65 8.50 -24.93
N LEU A 12 -32.57 7.53 -25.05
CA LEU A 12 -32.23 6.10 -25.07
C LEU A 12 -31.48 5.67 -26.35
N LEU A 13 -31.72 6.35 -27.50
CA LEU A 13 -30.98 6.10 -28.73
C LEU A 13 -29.58 6.75 -28.74
N ILE A 14 -29.38 7.83 -27.99
CA ILE A 14 -28.06 8.48 -27.89
C ILE A 14 -27.10 7.64 -27.02
N THR A 15 -27.56 6.95 -25.96
CA THR A 15 -26.74 6.05 -25.15
C THR A 15 -26.42 4.73 -25.86
N ALA A 16 -27.19 4.33 -26.88
CA ALA A 16 -26.95 3.11 -27.68
C ALA A 16 -25.94 3.30 -28.83
N CYS A 17 -25.44 4.52 -29.07
CA CYS A 17 -24.54 4.86 -30.17
C CYS A 17 -23.30 5.64 -29.72
N ASP A 18 -22.73 5.35 -28.54
CA ASP A 18 -21.41 5.86 -28.17
C ASP A 18 -20.34 5.09 -28.97
N PRO A 19 -19.64 5.73 -29.94
CA PRO A 19 -18.61 5.06 -30.73
C PRO A 19 -17.49 4.46 -29.89
N ALA A 20 -17.10 5.13 -28.80
CA ALA A 20 -16.06 4.65 -27.90
C ALA A 20 -16.48 3.39 -27.16
N LYS A 21 -17.73 3.33 -26.69
CA LYS A 21 -18.29 2.12 -26.05
C LYS A 21 -18.41 0.96 -27.04
N LYS A 22 -18.85 1.22 -28.26
CA LYS A 22 -18.96 0.19 -29.30
C LYS A 22 -17.59 -0.39 -29.66
N GLU A 23 -16.60 0.46 -29.78
CA GLU A 23 -15.25 0.06 -30.13
C GLU A 23 -14.54 -0.67 -28.99
N ALA A 24 -14.71 -0.21 -27.75
CA ALA A 24 -14.25 -0.92 -26.56
C ALA A 24 -14.91 -2.30 -26.44
N GLY A 25 -16.23 -2.39 -26.70
CA GLY A 25 -16.95 -3.66 -26.72
C GLY A 25 -16.39 -4.64 -27.75
N ARG A 26 -16.05 -4.17 -28.96
CA ARG A 26 -15.39 -5.01 -29.99
C ARG A 26 -14.04 -5.55 -29.50
N LEU A 27 -13.20 -4.71 -28.91
CA LEU A 27 -11.91 -5.14 -28.37
C LEU A 27 -12.06 -6.21 -27.28
N LEU A 28 -12.91 -5.92 -26.30
CA LEU A 28 -13.13 -6.79 -25.16
C LEU A 28 -13.72 -8.15 -25.54
N THR A 29 -14.54 -8.22 -26.60
CA THR A 29 -15.21 -9.49 -26.99
C THR A 29 -14.53 -10.23 -28.13
N GLN A 30 -13.64 -9.61 -28.88
CA GLN A 30 -13.03 -10.20 -30.08
C GLN A 30 -11.51 -10.30 -30.04
N GLU A 31 -10.81 -9.34 -29.42
CA GLU A 31 -9.35 -9.25 -29.50
C GLU A 31 -8.67 -9.57 -28.14
N TYR A 32 -9.22 -9.07 -27.01
CA TYR A 32 -8.64 -9.25 -25.68
C TYR A 32 -8.69 -10.69 -25.17
N PRO A 33 -9.72 -11.52 -25.43
CA PRO A 33 -9.74 -12.89 -24.95
C PRO A 33 -8.50 -13.69 -25.35
N ASP A 34 -8.07 -13.59 -26.62
CA ASP A 34 -6.91 -14.32 -27.14
C ASP A 34 -5.58 -13.80 -26.54
N LEU A 35 -5.45 -12.47 -26.38
CA LEU A 35 -4.29 -11.87 -25.69
C LEU A 35 -4.23 -12.33 -24.21
N TYR A 36 -5.37 -12.31 -23.54
CA TYR A 36 -5.41 -12.66 -22.11
C TYR A 36 -5.22 -14.14 -21.85
N GLU A 37 -5.52 -15.00 -22.79
CA GLU A 37 -5.11 -16.42 -22.70
C GLU A 37 -3.58 -16.53 -22.59
N ALA A 38 -2.83 -15.82 -23.42
CA ALA A 38 -1.37 -15.77 -23.35
C ALA A 38 -0.87 -15.10 -22.05
N VAL A 39 -1.56 -14.05 -21.57
CA VAL A 39 -1.23 -13.39 -20.30
C VAL A 39 -1.40 -14.33 -19.11
N PHE A 40 -2.49 -15.09 -19.07
CA PHE A 40 -2.77 -16.07 -18.01
C PHE A 40 -1.75 -17.21 -17.97
N GLN A 41 -1.26 -17.61 -19.13
CA GLN A 41 -0.20 -18.62 -19.25
C GLN A 41 1.21 -18.06 -19.01
N ARG A 42 1.37 -16.75 -18.85
CA ARG A 42 2.67 -16.08 -18.80
C ARG A 42 3.57 -16.44 -19.99
N ASP A 43 2.97 -16.69 -21.15
CA ASP A 43 3.66 -17.05 -22.38
C ASP A 43 4.16 -15.80 -23.09
N ALA A 44 5.43 -15.44 -22.83
CA ALA A 44 6.06 -14.26 -23.41
C ALA A 44 6.08 -14.32 -24.96
N ASP A 45 6.31 -15.45 -25.58
CA ASP A 45 6.35 -15.59 -27.04
C ASP A 45 4.96 -15.42 -27.66
N ALA A 46 3.92 -15.98 -27.04
CA ALA A 46 2.54 -15.74 -27.45
C ALA A 46 2.16 -14.27 -27.31
N ILE A 47 2.47 -13.62 -26.18
CA ILE A 47 2.23 -12.18 -25.96
C ILE A 47 2.98 -11.35 -27.02
N PHE A 48 4.22 -11.70 -27.36
CA PHE A 48 4.99 -11.02 -28.40
C PHE A 48 4.29 -11.01 -29.75
N SER A 49 3.52 -12.05 -30.10
CA SER A 49 2.78 -12.06 -31.36
C SER A 49 1.78 -10.90 -31.50
N PHE A 50 1.23 -10.44 -30.38
CA PHE A 50 0.30 -9.31 -30.32
C PHE A 50 0.97 -7.93 -30.35
N THR A 51 2.30 -7.84 -30.13
CA THR A 51 3.02 -6.56 -30.19
C THR A 51 3.08 -5.94 -31.59
N SER A 52 2.72 -6.66 -32.62
CA SER A 52 2.57 -6.21 -34.01
C SER A 52 1.11 -6.16 -34.48
N HIS A 53 0.14 -6.25 -33.56
CA HIS A 53 -1.28 -6.24 -33.86
C HIS A 53 -1.71 -4.95 -34.57
N GLU A 54 -2.74 -5.03 -35.46
CA GLU A 54 -3.22 -3.87 -36.23
C GLU A 54 -3.88 -2.81 -35.34
N ASP A 55 -4.59 -3.23 -34.28
CA ASP A 55 -5.18 -2.29 -33.30
C ASP A 55 -4.12 -1.85 -32.28
N GLU A 56 -3.88 -0.53 -32.23
CA GLU A 56 -2.86 0.08 -31.39
C GLU A 56 -3.08 -0.16 -29.88
N ARG A 57 -4.32 -0.40 -29.44
CA ARG A 57 -4.64 -0.67 -28.02
C ARG A 57 -4.29 -2.11 -27.65
N VAL A 58 -4.57 -3.07 -28.52
CA VAL A 58 -4.12 -4.48 -28.34
C VAL A 58 -2.61 -4.53 -28.32
N LYS A 59 -1.98 -3.82 -29.27
CA LYS A 59 -0.51 -3.68 -29.33
C LYS A 59 0.07 -3.11 -28.03
N ALA A 60 -0.50 -1.99 -27.55
CA ALA A 60 -0.09 -1.34 -26.31
C ALA A 60 -0.28 -2.27 -25.09
N GLN A 61 -1.42 -2.97 -25.03
CA GLN A 61 -1.70 -3.92 -23.94
C GLN A 61 -0.74 -5.12 -23.94
N ALA A 62 -0.38 -5.63 -25.12
CA ALA A 62 0.62 -6.70 -25.25
C ALA A 62 1.99 -6.26 -24.72
N TRP A 63 2.45 -5.05 -25.07
CA TRP A 63 3.68 -4.50 -24.51
C TRP A 63 3.61 -4.29 -22.99
N GLN A 64 2.49 -3.83 -22.47
CA GLN A 64 2.29 -3.67 -21.03
C GLN A 64 2.30 -5.02 -20.30
N ALA A 65 1.70 -6.06 -20.87
CA ALA A 65 1.73 -7.41 -20.30
C ALA A 65 3.16 -7.97 -20.16
N LEU A 66 4.08 -7.57 -21.03
CA LEU A 66 5.50 -7.95 -20.94
C LEU A 66 6.26 -7.25 -19.80
N ILE A 67 5.70 -6.23 -19.13
CA ILE A 67 6.37 -5.55 -18.00
C ILE A 67 6.67 -6.57 -16.88
N ASN A 68 5.72 -7.42 -16.53
CA ASN A 68 5.82 -8.40 -15.46
C ASN A 68 5.78 -9.86 -15.94
N THR A 69 5.83 -10.10 -17.26
CA THR A 69 6.04 -11.43 -17.82
C THR A 69 7.54 -11.63 -18.09
N PRO A 70 8.20 -12.60 -17.44
CA PRO A 70 9.62 -12.84 -17.66
C PRO A 70 9.95 -13.18 -19.12
N VAL A 71 10.93 -12.46 -19.69
CA VAL A 71 11.42 -12.69 -21.06
C VAL A 71 12.82 -13.30 -21.01
N SER A 72 13.01 -14.46 -21.62
CA SER A 72 14.30 -15.18 -21.60
C SER A 72 15.35 -14.55 -22.51
N ASP A 73 14.93 -13.99 -23.65
CA ASP A 73 15.80 -13.34 -24.65
C ASP A 73 15.71 -11.82 -24.55
N ILE A 74 16.50 -11.24 -23.65
CA ILE A 74 16.55 -9.79 -23.40
C ILE A 74 17.13 -9.01 -24.60
N ASP A 75 18.09 -9.58 -25.34
CA ASP A 75 18.64 -8.92 -26.52
C ASP A 75 17.57 -8.74 -27.59
N ARG A 76 16.77 -9.78 -27.84
CA ARG A 76 15.59 -9.69 -28.72
C ARG A 76 14.60 -8.65 -28.23
N LEU A 77 14.30 -8.63 -26.91
CA LEU A 77 13.38 -7.65 -26.34
C LEU A 77 13.87 -6.21 -26.58
N ILE A 78 15.13 -5.91 -26.33
CA ILE A 78 15.73 -4.59 -26.57
C ILE A 78 15.65 -4.20 -28.05
N GLU A 79 15.92 -5.13 -28.96
CA GLU A 79 15.83 -4.89 -30.41
C GLU A 79 14.39 -4.55 -30.84
N GLU A 80 13.40 -5.34 -30.42
CA GLU A 80 12.00 -5.13 -30.78
C GLU A 80 11.43 -3.84 -30.17
N VAL A 81 11.77 -3.54 -28.91
CA VAL A 81 11.38 -2.28 -28.24
C VAL A 81 11.95 -1.07 -28.98
N SER A 82 13.21 -1.17 -29.43
CA SER A 82 13.87 -0.07 -30.17
C SER A 82 13.21 0.18 -31.54
N LYS A 83 12.70 -0.86 -32.20
CA LYS A 83 11.96 -0.75 -33.47
C LYS A 83 10.56 -0.18 -33.25
N ALA A 84 9.87 -0.63 -32.21
CA ALA A 84 8.52 -0.19 -31.90
C ALA A 84 8.45 1.29 -31.52
N ASN A 85 9.47 1.77 -30.77
CA ASN A 85 9.60 3.13 -30.25
C ASN A 85 8.34 3.68 -29.58
N LEU A 86 7.60 2.81 -28.88
CA LEU A 86 6.42 3.13 -28.09
C LEU A 86 6.80 3.21 -26.61
N LYS A 87 6.13 4.07 -25.85
CA LYS A 87 6.33 4.19 -24.40
C LYS A 87 6.07 2.86 -23.69
N GLU A 88 5.00 2.17 -24.06
CA GLU A 88 4.59 0.89 -23.51
C GLU A 88 5.62 -0.21 -23.83
N ALA A 89 6.21 -0.17 -25.02
CA ALA A 89 7.28 -1.08 -25.41
C ALA A 89 8.51 -0.91 -24.53
N TRP A 90 8.98 0.33 -24.34
CA TRP A 90 10.11 0.59 -23.43
C TRP A 90 9.80 0.19 -21.99
N ALA A 91 8.57 0.41 -21.52
CA ALA A 91 8.17 0.03 -20.16
C ALA A 91 8.27 -1.49 -19.91
N SER A 92 8.17 -2.34 -20.94
CA SER A 92 8.34 -3.79 -20.82
C SER A 92 9.71 -4.19 -20.22
N LEU A 93 10.72 -3.31 -20.29
CA LEU A 93 12.03 -3.53 -19.67
C LEU A 93 12.10 -3.19 -18.17
N TRP A 94 11.09 -2.53 -17.59
CA TRP A 94 11.18 -1.99 -16.22
C TRP A 94 11.40 -3.06 -15.15
N LEU A 95 10.81 -4.24 -15.30
CA LEU A 95 10.92 -5.31 -14.31
C LEU A 95 11.80 -6.48 -14.77
N GLN A 96 12.26 -6.48 -16.03
CA GLN A 96 13.17 -7.52 -16.53
C GLN A 96 14.53 -7.49 -15.82
N GLU A 97 15.20 -8.64 -15.76
CA GLU A 97 16.57 -8.73 -15.26
C GLU A 97 17.55 -8.34 -16.36
N LEU A 98 18.21 -7.20 -16.20
CA LEU A 98 19.19 -6.67 -17.15
C LEU A 98 20.61 -6.85 -16.61
N SER A 99 21.49 -7.42 -17.45
CA SER A 99 22.92 -7.47 -17.17
C SER A 99 23.59 -6.10 -17.40
N GLU A 100 24.79 -5.89 -16.87
CA GLU A 100 25.60 -4.70 -17.15
C GLU A 100 25.85 -4.49 -18.65
N ALA A 101 25.93 -5.57 -19.44
CA ALA A 101 26.07 -5.48 -20.90
C ALA A 101 24.80 -4.91 -21.54
N HIS A 102 23.61 -5.31 -21.08
CA HIS A 102 22.33 -4.75 -21.54
C HIS A 102 22.22 -3.27 -21.18
N ILE A 103 22.61 -2.88 -19.95
CA ILE A 103 22.62 -1.46 -19.53
C ILE A 103 23.58 -0.64 -20.41
N GLU A 104 24.74 -1.18 -20.73
CA GLU A 104 25.70 -0.50 -21.61
C GLU A 104 25.16 -0.39 -23.05
N GLN A 105 24.41 -1.37 -23.54
CA GLN A 105 23.72 -1.29 -24.83
C GLN A 105 22.66 -0.18 -24.81
N LEU A 106 21.86 -0.07 -23.75
CA LEU A 106 20.87 1.01 -23.58
C LEU A 106 21.55 2.39 -23.51
N ASN A 107 22.69 2.51 -22.80
CA ASN A 107 23.48 3.74 -22.79
C ASN A 107 23.97 4.16 -24.19
N LYS A 108 24.42 3.19 -25.01
CA LYS A 108 24.83 3.46 -26.40
C LYS A 108 23.64 3.88 -27.27
N LEU A 109 22.49 3.24 -27.10
CA LEU A 109 21.26 3.63 -27.79
C LEU A 109 20.85 5.05 -27.43
N PHE A 110 20.97 5.43 -26.15
CA PHE A 110 20.69 6.79 -25.68
C PHE A 110 21.62 7.84 -26.32
N ILE A 111 22.91 7.55 -26.39
CA ILE A 111 23.89 8.45 -27.06
C ILE A 111 23.60 8.56 -28.57
N ALA A 112 23.12 7.51 -29.20
CA ALA A 112 22.82 7.50 -30.63
C ALA A 112 21.46 8.11 -30.99
N SER A 113 20.50 8.12 -30.06
CA SER A 113 19.22 8.83 -30.18
C SER A 113 19.41 10.25 -29.64
N ASP A 114 18.77 11.24 -30.26
CA ASP A 114 18.58 12.47 -29.52
C ASP A 114 17.69 12.20 -28.30
N ALA A 115 17.83 12.98 -27.21
CA ALA A 115 17.14 12.79 -25.93
C ALA A 115 15.59 12.86 -26.01
N SER A 116 15.02 12.81 -27.19
CA SER A 116 13.57 12.79 -27.43
C SER A 116 12.92 11.45 -27.12
N ASN A 117 13.70 10.35 -26.99
CA ASN A 117 13.17 9.03 -26.65
C ASN A 117 12.92 8.89 -25.14
N MET A 118 11.79 9.43 -24.67
CA MET A 118 11.40 9.41 -23.26
C MET A 118 11.15 7.99 -22.71
N GLY A 119 10.81 7.04 -23.56
CA GLY A 119 10.70 5.64 -23.17
C GLY A 119 12.05 5.07 -22.74
N LEU A 120 13.10 5.28 -23.53
CA LEU A 120 14.47 4.88 -23.19
C LEU A 120 14.98 5.61 -21.94
N VAL A 121 14.69 6.92 -21.80
CA VAL A 121 15.01 7.71 -20.61
C VAL A 121 14.40 7.06 -19.36
N SER A 122 13.12 6.61 -19.43
CA SER A 122 12.46 5.96 -18.30
C SER A 122 13.13 4.62 -17.92
N VAL A 123 13.56 3.82 -18.89
CA VAL A 123 14.29 2.56 -18.64
C VAL A 123 15.63 2.83 -17.98
N LEU A 124 16.38 3.82 -18.45
CA LEU A 124 17.65 4.21 -17.81
C LEU A 124 17.42 4.70 -16.37
N GLY A 125 16.30 5.36 -16.08
CA GLY A 125 15.91 5.74 -14.72
C GLY A 125 15.66 4.54 -13.80
N GLU A 126 15.03 3.49 -14.31
CA GLU A 126 14.71 2.28 -13.54
C GLU A 126 15.90 1.31 -13.41
N LYS A 127 16.68 1.13 -14.46
CA LYS A 127 17.68 0.06 -14.62
C LYS A 127 19.11 0.55 -14.78
N GLY A 128 19.30 1.85 -15.04
CA GLY A 128 20.61 2.43 -15.34
C GLY A 128 21.61 2.37 -14.18
N ASN A 129 22.82 2.73 -14.48
CA ASN A 129 23.96 2.79 -13.56
C ASN A 129 24.53 4.22 -13.45
N THR A 130 25.67 4.38 -12.79
CA THR A 130 26.35 5.68 -12.61
C THR A 130 26.65 6.38 -13.95
N ARG A 131 26.97 5.63 -15.01
CA ARG A 131 27.17 6.18 -16.36
C ARG A 131 25.86 6.72 -16.93
N SER A 132 24.76 5.99 -16.75
CA SER A 132 23.43 6.44 -17.18
C SER A 132 23.04 7.75 -16.50
N LEU A 133 23.30 7.88 -15.19
CA LEU A 133 23.04 9.13 -14.47
C LEU A 133 23.83 10.29 -15.05
N LYS A 134 25.12 10.09 -15.36
CA LYS A 134 25.98 11.13 -15.98
C LYS A 134 25.40 11.55 -17.33
N LEU A 135 25.02 10.60 -18.19
CA LEU A 135 24.44 10.89 -19.50
C LEU A 135 23.13 11.70 -19.39
N LEU A 136 22.25 11.33 -18.45
CA LEU A 136 20.99 12.04 -18.24
C LEU A 136 21.20 13.46 -17.68
N LEU A 137 22.25 13.69 -16.89
CA LEU A 137 22.60 15.03 -16.39
C LEU A 137 23.25 15.90 -17.46
N GLU A 138 23.93 15.32 -18.45
CA GLU A 138 24.50 16.07 -19.61
C GLU A 138 23.41 16.61 -20.54
N GLU A 139 22.16 16.06 -20.46
CA GLU A 139 21.03 16.56 -21.25
C GLU A 139 20.52 17.91 -20.72
N PRO A 140 20.21 18.85 -21.60
CA PRO A 140 19.60 20.11 -21.21
C PRO A 140 18.17 19.86 -20.69
N VAL A 141 17.69 20.72 -19.79
CA VAL A 141 16.30 20.65 -19.32
C VAL A 141 15.35 20.89 -20.50
N PRO A 142 14.47 19.94 -20.84
CA PRO A 142 13.56 20.08 -21.94
C PRO A 142 12.55 21.22 -21.72
N PRO A 143 12.18 21.98 -22.76
CA PRO A 143 11.18 23.04 -22.63
C PRO A 143 9.73 22.51 -22.52
N ASN A 144 9.50 21.26 -22.86
CA ASN A 144 8.21 20.59 -22.71
C ASN A 144 8.08 20.03 -21.32
N LEU A 145 7.00 20.37 -20.60
CA LEU A 145 6.79 19.97 -19.19
C LEU A 145 6.72 18.45 -18.98
N GLU A 146 6.15 17.70 -19.93
CA GLU A 146 6.08 16.23 -19.81
C GLU A 146 7.48 15.62 -20.01
N MET A 147 8.25 16.10 -20.99
CA MET A 147 9.61 15.63 -21.22
C MET A 147 10.53 16.00 -20.05
N GLU A 148 10.39 17.20 -19.49
CA GLU A 148 11.11 17.61 -18.28
C GLU A 148 10.79 16.67 -17.12
N PHE A 149 9.52 16.36 -16.90
CA PHE A 149 9.13 15.43 -15.85
C PHE A 149 9.74 14.04 -16.05
N GLN A 150 9.74 13.50 -17.28
CA GLN A 150 10.31 12.18 -17.57
C GLN A 150 11.83 12.15 -17.31
N LEU A 151 12.55 13.20 -17.74
CA LEU A 151 13.99 13.33 -17.47
C LEU A 151 14.25 13.45 -15.95
N ALA A 152 13.52 14.33 -15.28
CA ALA A 152 13.61 14.51 -13.82
C ALA A 152 13.31 13.21 -13.06
N TYR A 153 12.29 12.47 -13.50
CA TYR A 153 11.93 11.19 -12.94
C TYR A 153 13.07 10.16 -13.08
N ALA A 154 13.67 10.05 -14.26
CA ALA A 154 14.76 9.12 -14.49
C ALA A 154 15.99 9.48 -13.62
N ILE A 155 16.36 10.74 -13.55
CA ILE A 155 17.46 11.21 -12.67
C ILE A 155 17.13 10.90 -11.21
N GLY A 156 15.94 11.27 -10.74
CA GLY A 156 15.53 11.05 -9.35
C GLY A 156 15.38 9.56 -8.97
N ARG A 157 15.02 8.69 -9.89
CA ARG A 157 15.02 7.24 -9.65
C ARG A 157 16.44 6.71 -9.48
N LEU A 158 17.36 7.11 -10.35
CA LEU A 158 18.75 6.68 -10.27
C LEU A 158 19.44 7.14 -8.99
N THR A 159 19.22 8.38 -8.54
CA THR A 159 19.81 8.88 -7.29
C THR A 159 19.42 8.11 -6.04
N GLY A 160 18.35 7.32 -6.12
CA GLY A 160 17.96 6.37 -5.07
C GLY A 160 18.80 5.08 -5.04
N ASN A 161 19.49 4.75 -6.13
CA ASN A 161 20.11 3.45 -6.35
C ASN A 161 21.61 3.52 -6.67
N VAL A 162 22.10 4.65 -7.20
CA VAL A 162 23.52 4.81 -7.57
C VAL A 162 24.19 5.93 -6.76
N GLU A 163 25.50 5.85 -6.60
CA GLU A 163 26.28 6.89 -5.94
C GLU A 163 26.34 8.16 -6.80
N THR A 164 26.25 9.31 -6.14
CA THR A 164 26.32 10.64 -6.76
C THR A 164 27.51 11.42 -6.22
N THR A 165 28.18 12.18 -7.09
CA THR A 165 29.22 13.14 -6.68
C THR A 165 28.59 14.42 -6.12
N THR A 166 29.37 15.22 -5.37
CA THR A 166 28.91 16.52 -4.87
C THR A 166 28.45 17.44 -6.01
N GLU A 167 29.17 17.46 -7.13
CA GLU A 167 28.80 18.26 -8.31
C GLU A 167 27.43 17.83 -8.88
N GLN A 168 27.21 16.55 -9.04
CA GLN A 168 25.92 16.01 -9.49
C GLN A 168 24.78 16.36 -8.50
N GLN A 169 25.02 16.27 -7.20
CA GLN A 169 24.02 16.65 -6.19
C GLN A 169 23.66 18.13 -6.27
N LEU A 170 24.66 19.01 -6.45
CA LEU A 170 24.42 20.44 -6.60
C LEU A 170 23.61 20.75 -7.85
N GLU A 171 23.92 20.11 -8.98
CA GLU A 171 23.16 20.25 -10.23
C GLU A 171 21.73 19.78 -10.09
N ILE A 172 21.50 18.63 -9.47
CA ILE A 172 20.16 18.09 -9.26
C ILE A 172 19.32 19.02 -8.38
N VAL A 173 19.90 19.53 -7.28
CA VAL A 173 19.24 20.50 -6.39
C VAL A 173 18.91 21.79 -7.14
N GLU A 174 19.81 22.28 -7.98
CA GLU A 174 19.57 23.48 -8.77
C GLU A 174 18.44 23.28 -9.79
N ARG A 175 18.44 22.19 -10.55
CA ARG A 175 17.36 21.83 -11.48
C ARG A 175 16.00 21.71 -10.75
N ALA A 176 15.97 21.06 -9.58
CA ALA A 176 14.76 20.89 -8.78
C ALA A 176 14.17 22.23 -8.32
N LEU A 177 15.00 23.15 -7.82
CA LEU A 177 14.56 24.42 -7.22
C LEU A 177 14.33 25.54 -8.24
N THR A 178 14.89 25.42 -9.45
CA THR A 178 14.66 26.38 -10.54
C THR A 178 13.57 25.95 -11.51
N SER A 179 13.11 24.69 -11.45
CA SER A 179 12.03 24.19 -12.29
C SER A 179 10.71 24.88 -11.97
N THR A 180 10.01 25.34 -13.01
CA THR A 180 8.61 25.84 -12.91
C THR A 180 7.59 24.70 -12.97
N ASN A 181 8.04 23.47 -13.23
CA ASN A 181 7.23 22.26 -13.26
C ASN A 181 7.27 21.57 -11.89
N SER A 182 6.22 21.70 -11.09
CA SER A 182 6.16 21.14 -9.75
C SER A 182 6.35 19.62 -9.70
N LYS A 183 5.90 18.90 -10.72
CA LYS A 183 6.11 17.44 -10.83
C LYS A 183 7.57 17.11 -11.10
N ALA A 184 8.23 17.86 -11.98
CA ALA A 184 9.65 17.66 -12.27
C ALA A 184 10.53 18.03 -11.07
N SER A 185 10.22 19.14 -10.38
CA SER A 185 10.91 19.54 -9.15
C SER A 185 10.92 18.42 -8.11
N GLN A 186 9.77 17.82 -7.83
CA GLN A 186 9.66 16.67 -6.92
C GLN A 186 10.43 15.45 -7.47
N ALA A 187 10.33 15.20 -8.77
CA ALA A 187 10.94 14.04 -9.41
C ALA A 187 12.48 14.06 -9.29
N TYR A 188 13.13 15.19 -9.49
CA TYR A 188 14.59 15.36 -9.31
C TYR A 188 15.05 14.96 -7.90
N LEU A 189 14.27 15.30 -6.86
CA LEU A 189 14.61 15.05 -5.46
C LEU A 189 14.19 13.67 -4.95
N TYR A 190 13.48 12.88 -5.76
CA TYR A 190 12.81 11.66 -5.31
C TYR A 190 13.74 10.64 -4.65
N GLY A 191 14.89 10.35 -5.22
CA GLY A 191 15.83 9.37 -4.66
C GLY A 191 16.38 9.79 -3.30
N PHE A 192 16.78 11.05 -3.16
CA PHE A 192 17.24 11.59 -1.88
C PHE A 192 16.12 11.63 -0.83
N TYR A 193 14.90 11.98 -1.25
CA TYR A 193 13.73 11.92 -0.38
C TYR A 193 13.46 10.49 0.12
N ARG A 194 13.52 9.49 -0.75
CA ARG A 194 13.34 8.08 -0.38
C ARG A 194 14.42 7.57 0.58
N ASN A 195 15.63 8.05 0.42
CA ASN A 195 16.77 7.62 1.23
C ASN A 195 16.97 8.44 2.51
N ARG A 196 16.14 9.46 2.78
CA ARG A 196 16.37 10.43 3.88
C ARG A 196 16.48 9.79 5.27
N SER A 197 15.77 8.68 5.51
CA SER A 197 15.80 7.94 6.77
C SER A 197 16.60 6.63 6.71
N ASN A 198 17.12 6.23 5.55
CA ASN A 198 17.89 5.00 5.41
C ASN A 198 19.37 5.30 5.70
N THR A 199 19.96 4.62 6.69
CA THR A 199 21.36 4.83 7.09
C THR A 199 22.39 4.24 6.12
N GLU A 200 21.96 3.23 5.34
CA GLU A 200 22.85 2.53 4.39
C GLU A 200 22.88 3.16 3.00
N LYS A 201 21.95 4.06 2.71
CA LYS A 201 21.83 4.71 1.41
C LYS A 201 22.43 6.11 1.41
N GLN A 202 22.91 6.53 0.25
CA GLN A 202 23.47 7.86 0.09
C GLN A 202 22.40 8.94 0.31
N LYS A 203 22.79 9.98 1.06
CA LYS A 203 22.01 11.18 1.35
C LYS A 203 22.61 12.39 0.65
N LEU A 204 21.86 13.49 0.62
CA LEU A 204 22.42 14.77 0.19
C LEU A 204 23.58 15.18 1.10
N GLY A 205 24.70 15.54 0.49
CA GLY A 205 25.85 16.09 1.18
C GLY A 205 25.60 17.50 1.71
N LYS A 206 26.48 17.97 2.61
CA LYS A 206 26.33 19.26 3.26
C LYS A 206 26.25 20.41 2.23
N GLU A 207 27.11 20.42 1.21
CA GLU A 207 27.14 21.47 0.18
C GLU A 207 25.83 21.55 -0.60
N ALA A 208 25.24 20.40 -0.95
CA ALA A 208 23.94 20.35 -1.63
C ALA A 208 22.79 20.83 -0.71
N ILE A 209 22.84 20.53 0.59
CA ILE A 209 21.88 21.06 1.58
C ILE A 209 22.05 22.58 1.72
N ASP A 210 23.27 23.09 1.82
CA ASP A 210 23.53 24.53 1.93
C ASP A 210 23.02 25.27 0.67
N LYS A 211 23.21 24.70 -0.53
CA LYS A 211 22.66 25.21 -1.80
C LYS A 211 21.12 25.18 -1.80
N MET A 212 20.53 24.10 -1.32
CA MET A 212 19.07 23.99 -1.19
C MET A 212 18.51 25.08 -0.27
N ILE A 213 19.17 25.36 0.86
CA ILE A 213 18.78 26.44 1.79
C ILE A 213 18.90 27.80 1.11
N GLU A 214 19.99 28.06 0.40
CA GLU A 214 20.21 29.33 -0.34
C GLU A 214 19.07 29.57 -1.33
N LEU A 215 18.80 28.59 -2.20
CA LEU A 215 17.76 28.71 -3.22
C LEU A 215 16.37 28.80 -2.61
N TRP A 216 16.10 28.04 -1.54
CA TRP A 216 14.79 28.05 -0.88
C TRP A 216 14.47 29.39 -0.20
N LYS A 217 15.45 30.09 0.37
CA LYS A 217 15.25 31.43 0.93
C LYS A 217 14.82 32.45 -0.13
N ASN A 218 15.18 32.22 -1.39
CA ASN A 218 14.83 33.08 -2.51
C ASN A 218 13.56 32.63 -3.22
N PHE A 219 13.08 31.40 -2.94
CA PHE A 219 11.92 30.80 -3.56
C PHE A 219 10.70 30.99 -2.64
N TYR A 220 9.68 31.67 -3.14
CA TYR A 220 8.38 31.80 -2.47
C TYR A 220 7.39 30.84 -3.13
N PRO A 221 7.24 29.62 -2.61
CA PRO A 221 6.35 28.65 -3.22
C PRO A 221 4.90 29.00 -2.90
N GLU A 222 4.10 29.20 -3.91
CA GLU A 222 2.65 29.31 -3.79
C GLU A 222 1.98 27.94 -3.82
N GLU A 223 2.68 26.90 -4.34
CA GLU A 223 2.14 25.54 -4.52
C GLU A 223 2.82 24.50 -3.61
N ILE A 224 2.07 23.46 -3.27
CA ILE A 224 2.40 22.41 -2.29
C ILE A 224 3.55 21.49 -2.75
N GLY A 225 3.71 21.28 -4.04
CA GLY A 225 4.52 20.21 -4.59
C GLY A 225 6.01 20.26 -4.26
N PRO A 226 6.78 21.30 -4.65
CA PRO A 226 8.21 21.42 -4.35
C PRO A 226 8.50 21.55 -2.87
N ASP A 227 7.64 22.27 -2.14
CA ASP A 227 7.78 22.51 -0.71
C ASP A 227 7.83 21.25 0.11
N ARG A 228 7.00 20.27 -0.21
CA ARG A 228 6.87 19.04 0.55
C ARG A 228 8.19 18.26 0.62
N TYR A 229 8.85 18.01 -0.51
CA TYR A 229 10.11 17.24 -0.54
C TYR A 229 11.28 18.05 0.00
N ILE A 230 11.33 19.34 -0.31
CA ILE A 230 12.32 20.25 0.24
C ILE A 230 12.17 20.33 1.77
N ALA A 231 10.95 20.53 2.26
CA ALA A 231 10.66 20.54 3.69
C ALA A 231 11.08 19.22 4.36
N ALA A 232 10.73 18.07 3.78
CA ALA A 232 11.12 16.76 4.30
C ALA A 232 12.64 16.55 4.35
N LEU A 233 13.38 16.97 3.31
CA LEU A 233 14.85 16.86 3.25
C LEU A 233 15.55 17.80 4.23
N LEU A 234 15.01 19.02 4.41
CA LEU A 234 15.56 20.00 5.34
C LEU A 234 15.20 19.71 6.81
N MET A 235 14.04 19.13 7.08
CA MET A 235 13.58 18.82 8.44
C MET A 235 14.58 17.95 9.21
N ASN A 236 15.24 17.02 8.55
CA ASN A 236 16.19 16.11 9.20
C ASN A 236 17.43 16.82 9.76
N ASN A 237 17.82 17.95 9.20
CA ASN A 237 19.06 18.64 9.56
C ASN A 237 18.86 20.12 9.96
N HIS A 238 17.78 20.74 9.51
CA HIS A 238 17.54 22.18 9.61
C HIS A 238 16.07 22.49 9.93
N SER A 239 15.46 21.73 10.85
CA SER A 239 14.05 21.88 11.27
C SER A 239 13.69 23.29 11.69
N GLY A 240 14.54 23.96 12.45
CA GLY A 240 14.33 25.35 12.86
C GLY A 240 14.18 26.33 11.70
N LEU A 241 14.91 26.13 10.59
CA LEU A 241 14.75 26.95 9.38
C LEU A 241 13.38 26.73 8.74
N VAL A 242 12.93 25.48 8.65
CA VAL A 242 11.62 25.13 8.08
C VAL A 242 10.50 25.75 8.93
N PHE A 243 10.55 25.58 10.24
CA PHE A 243 9.55 26.18 11.14
C PHE A 243 9.54 27.70 11.09
N HIS A 244 10.69 28.33 11.03
CA HIS A 244 10.76 29.79 10.94
C HIS A 244 10.12 30.33 9.66
N HIS A 245 10.23 29.59 8.55
CA HIS A 245 9.58 29.93 7.29
C HIS A 245 8.04 29.84 7.40
N PHE A 246 7.51 28.90 8.19
CA PHE A 246 6.07 28.68 8.37
C PHE A 246 5.50 29.36 9.63
N VAL A 247 6.30 30.06 10.42
CA VAL A 247 5.89 30.65 11.70
C VAL A 247 4.68 31.58 11.59
N ASP A 248 4.57 32.29 10.48
CA ASP A 248 3.45 33.21 10.20
C ASP A 248 2.30 32.57 9.41
N LYS A 249 2.39 31.26 9.11
CA LYS A 249 1.36 30.53 8.36
C LYS A 249 0.39 29.83 9.32
N ASP A 250 -0.85 29.70 8.89
CA ASP A 250 -1.90 29.02 9.64
C ASP A 250 -1.68 27.49 9.57
N TYR A 251 -1.05 26.92 10.59
CA TYR A 251 -0.86 25.47 10.75
C TYR A 251 -2.18 24.69 10.78
N ILE A 252 -3.28 25.30 11.22
CA ILE A 252 -4.60 24.65 11.36
C ILE A 252 -5.18 24.33 9.98
N SER A 253 -4.91 25.17 8.99
CA SER A 253 -5.38 25.02 7.61
C SER A 253 -4.30 24.63 6.62
N MET A 254 -3.09 24.30 7.08
CA MET A 254 -1.99 23.82 6.25
C MET A 254 -2.43 22.61 5.42
N ASP A 255 -1.83 22.44 4.25
CA ASP A 255 -2.06 21.24 3.45
C ASP A 255 -1.70 19.98 4.23
N VAL A 256 -2.56 18.95 4.13
CA VAL A 256 -2.44 17.70 4.90
C VAL A 256 -1.12 16.99 4.60
N GLN A 257 -0.71 16.94 3.32
CA GLN A 257 0.49 16.25 2.91
C GLN A 257 1.75 16.94 3.43
N LEU A 258 1.79 18.28 3.39
CA LEU A 258 2.89 19.07 3.93
C LEU A 258 2.97 18.93 5.45
N ALA A 259 1.84 19.06 6.16
CA ALA A 259 1.78 18.90 7.61
C ALA A 259 2.31 17.53 8.06
N ILE A 260 1.91 16.44 7.39
CA ILE A 260 2.39 15.08 7.66
C ILE A 260 3.90 14.97 7.43
N GLU A 261 4.45 15.54 6.34
CA GLU A 261 5.90 15.51 6.09
C GLU A 261 6.70 16.26 7.17
N MET A 262 6.19 17.41 7.61
CA MET A 262 6.82 18.17 8.69
C MET A 262 6.83 17.36 10.00
N ILE A 263 5.72 16.73 10.37
CA ILE A 263 5.64 15.89 11.57
C ILE A 263 6.56 14.67 11.47
N GLN A 264 6.63 14.02 10.31
CA GLN A 264 7.54 12.89 10.08
C GLN A 264 9.02 13.32 10.16
N GLY A 265 9.34 14.50 9.63
CA GLY A 265 10.67 15.07 9.78
C GLY A 265 11.07 15.32 11.23
N ILE A 266 10.13 15.86 12.04
CA ILE A 266 10.33 16.00 13.50
C ILE A 266 10.56 14.64 14.16
N ALA A 267 9.77 13.63 13.80
CA ALA A 267 9.90 12.28 14.37
C ALA A 267 11.26 11.63 14.09
N GLN A 268 11.87 11.94 12.94
CA GLN A 268 13.15 11.40 12.50
C GLN A 268 14.37 12.21 12.98
N ASN A 269 14.16 13.45 13.43
CA ASN A 269 15.24 14.30 13.90
C ASN A 269 15.68 13.89 15.29
N GLU A 270 16.94 13.46 15.45
CA GLU A 270 17.52 13.06 16.74
C GLU A 270 17.96 14.27 17.58
N LYS A 271 18.12 15.43 16.98
CA LYS A 271 18.54 16.65 17.70
C LYS A 271 17.34 17.28 18.43
N ASN A 272 17.52 17.66 19.69
CA ASN A 272 16.55 18.45 20.42
C ASN A 272 16.37 19.79 19.69
N ASP A 273 15.20 19.99 19.14
CA ASP A 273 14.81 21.20 18.43
C ASP A 273 13.76 21.94 19.24
N THR A 274 14.07 23.15 19.66
CA THR A 274 13.17 24.00 20.46
C THR A 274 11.89 24.41 19.72
N TYR A 275 11.87 24.31 18.39
CA TYR A 275 10.68 24.63 17.59
C TYR A 275 9.73 23.42 17.41
N ALA A 276 10.22 22.20 17.58
CA ALA A 276 9.44 21.00 17.35
C ALA A 276 8.21 20.89 18.28
N PRO A 277 8.30 21.12 19.61
CA PRO A 277 7.14 21.10 20.49
C PRO A 277 6.09 22.14 20.12
N VAL A 278 6.53 23.35 19.74
CA VAL A 278 5.63 24.44 19.34
C VAL A 278 4.85 24.08 18.08
N ALA A 279 5.52 23.51 17.06
CA ALA A 279 4.88 23.09 15.82
C ALA A 279 3.92 21.90 16.05
N LEU A 280 4.34 20.90 16.83
CA LEU A 280 3.49 19.76 17.17
C LEU A 280 2.23 20.21 17.91
N ASN A 281 2.36 21.16 18.85
CA ASN A 281 1.23 21.76 19.54
C ASN A 281 0.25 22.44 18.58
N ALA A 282 0.75 23.19 17.59
CA ALA A 282 -0.10 23.81 16.57
C ALA A 282 -0.84 22.77 15.71
N PHE A 283 -0.20 21.66 15.35
CA PHE A 283 -0.82 20.59 14.59
C PHE A 283 -1.93 19.83 15.35
N LEU A 284 -1.98 19.91 16.68
CA LEU A 284 -3.10 19.34 17.44
C LEU A 284 -4.46 20.03 17.17
N TYR A 285 -4.43 21.22 16.59
CA TYR A 285 -5.63 21.97 16.17
C TYR A 285 -5.94 21.82 14.67
N HIS A 286 -5.19 20.98 13.95
CA HIS A 286 -5.38 20.81 12.52
C HIS A 286 -6.74 20.16 12.20
N LYS A 287 -7.37 20.58 11.08
CA LYS A 287 -8.70 20.09 10.65
C LYS A 287 -8.72 18.61 10.26
N SER A 288 -7.59 18.05 9.85
CA SER A 288 -7.48 16.61 9.49
C SER A 288 -7.15 15.77 10.71
N PRO A 289 -7.97 14.75 11.04
CA PRO A 289 -7.68 13.84 12.15
C PRO A 289 -6.36 13.10 11.94
N ASN A 290 -5.98 12.78 10.71
CA ASN A 290 -4.72 12.12 10.39
C ASN A 290 -3.49 12.95 10.78
N VAL A 291 -3.55 14.28 10.64
CA VAL A 291 -2.48 15.19 11.10
C VAL A 291 -2.39 15.20 12.61
N VAL A 292 -3.54 15.32 13.29
CA VAL A 292 -3.61 15.32 14.77
C VAL A 292 -3.08 14.00 15.33
N ILE A 293 -3.51 12.86 14.80
CA ILE A 293 -3.04 11.52 15.21
C ILE A 293 -1.53 11.39 15.01
N GLN A 294 -1.01 11.85 13.87
CA GLN A 294 0.42 11.77 13.59
C GLN A 294 1.24 12.66 14.52
N ALA A 295 0.75 13.85 14.85
CA ALA A 295 1.37 14.73 15.86
C ALA A 295 1.41 14.07 17.24
N LEU A 296 0.28 13.54 17.72
CA LEU A 296 0.19 12.80 18.98
C LEU A 296 1.13 11.60 19.03
N ARG A 297 1.19 10.79 17.97
CA ARG A 297 2.13 9.65 17.86
C ARG A 297 3.59 10.10 17.94
N THR A 298 3.92 11.25 17.38
CA THR A 298 5.29 11.79 17.43
C THR A 298 5.62 12.29 18.84
N ILE A 299 4.70 12.97 19.50
CA ILE A 299 4.84 13.41 20.89
C ILE A 299 5.02 12.20 21.83
N SER A 300 4.22 11.15 21.68
CA SER A 300 4.27 9.97 22.54
C SER A 300 5.59 9.19 22.46
N ARG A 301 6.31 9.32 21.35
CA ARG A 301 7.62 8.65 21.14
C ARG A 301 8.80 9.43 21.74
N LYS A 302 8.62 10.69 22.07
CA LYS A 302 9.67 11.59 22.57
C LYS A 302 9.19 12.23 23.88
N GLU A 303 9.51 11.60 25.01
CA GLU A 303 9.10 12.03 26.36
C GLU A 303 9.42 13.51 26.62
N SER A 304 10.60 13.99 26.15
CA SER A 304 10.99 15.40 26.29
C SER A 304 9.99 16.37 25.65
N TYR A 305 9.31 15.96 24.58
CA TYR A 305 8.29 16.82 23.94
C TYR A 305 6.99 16.85 24.74
N ALA A 306 6.62 15.75 25.38
CA ALA A 306 5.42 15.68 26.21
C ALA A 306 5.54 16.55 27.47
N GLU A 307 6.75 16.74 27.99
CA GLU A 307 7.03 17.60 29.16
C GLU A 307 6.96 19.10 28.84
N GLU A 308 7.32 19.49 27.61
CA GLU A 308 7.33 20.88 27.14
C GLU A 308 5.96 21.35 26.64
N LEU A 309 5.03 20.40 26.33
CA LEU A 309 3.72 20.72 25.82
C LEU A 309 2.73 21.09 26.92
N ASP A 310 1.76 21.93 26.57
CA ASP A 310 0.64 22.23 27.46
C ASP A 310 -0.22 20.97 27.66
N ASN A 311 -0.07 20.34 28.83
CA ASN A 311 -0.82 19.15 29.23
C ASN A 311 -2.35 19.36 29.21
N SER A 312 -2.83 20.61 29.25
CA SER A 312 -4.27 20.91 29.15
C SER A 312 -4.81 20.51 27.77
N ILE A 313 -4.06 20.79 26.71
CA ILE A 313 -4.45 20.47 25.32
C ILE A 313 -4.51 18.96 25.09
N LEU A 314 -3.52 18.22 25.59
CA LEU A 314 -3.51 16.76 25.47
C LEU A 314 -4.70 16.13 26.20
N ASN A 315 -5.04 16.64 27.38
CA ASN A 315 -6.21 16.22 28.15
C ASN A 315 -7.52 16.62 27.44
N GLU A 316 -7.60 17.84 26.92
CA GLU A 316 -8.76 18.32 26.18
C GLU A 316 -9.01 17.44 24.94
N THR A 317 -7.97 17.12 24.18
CA THR A 317 -8.08 16.22 23.01
C THR A 317 -8.60 14.84 23.43
N ALA A 318 -8.06 14.26 24.49
CA ALA A 318 -8.46 12.94 24.99
C ALA A 318 -9.91 12.89 25.48
N LEU A 319 -10.39 13.97 26.12
CA LEU A 319 -11.72 14.03 26.73
C LEU A 319 -12.80 14.62 25.80
N ASN A 320 -12.42 15.19 24.67
CA ASN A 320 -13.36 15.83 23.76
C ASN A 320 -14.22 14.79 23.03
N ILE A 321 -15.48 14.66 23.42
CA ILE A 321 -16.46 13.75 22.79
C ILE A 321 -16.90 14.20 21.38
N GLY A 322 -16.50 15.40 20.95
CA GLY A 322 -16.78 15.93 19.61
C GLY A 322 -15.75 15.51 18.55
N VAL A 323 -14.67 14.81 18.94
CA VAL A 323 -13.66 14.29 18.01
C VAL A 323 -13.75 12.77 17.89
N GLU A 324 -13.17 12.23 16.82
CA GLU A 324 -13.18 10.79 16.57
C GLU A 324 -12.42 10.01 17.67
N ASP A 325 -12.87 8.81 17.97
CA ASP A 325 -12.28 7.96 19.03
C ASP A 325 -10.81 7.62 18.76
N HIS A 326 -10.37 7.54 17.50
CA HIS A 326 -8.95 7.45 17.14
C HIS A 326 -8.12 8.59 17.73
N VAL A 327 -8.61 9.82 17.59
CA VAL A 327 -7.93 11.03 18.09
C VAL A 327 -7.94 11.02 19.61
N ARG A 328 -9.06 10.66 20.22
CA ARG A 328 -9.20 10.57 21.69
C ARG A 328 -8.22 9.54 22.29
N LEU A 329 -8.17 8.34 21.72
CA LEU A 329 -7.25 7.28 22.18
C LEU A 329 -5.78 7.67 21.98
N ALA A 330 -5.45 8.31 20.85
CA ALA A 330 -4.12 8.86 20.65
C ALA A 330 -3.77 9.94 21.69
N GLY A 331 -4.75 10.79 22.07
CA GLY A 331 -4.64 11.77 23.15
C GLY A 331 -4.37 11.11 24.50
N PHE A 332 -5.13 10.07 24.87
CA PHE A 332 -4.88 9.28 26.10
C PHE A 332 -3.50 8.64 26.12
N ASN A 333 -3.09 8.07 24.96
CA ASN A 333 -1.78 7.45 24.84
C ASN A 333 -0.63 8.46 25.01
N THR A 334 -0.86 9.73 24.76
CA THR A 334 0.13 10.81 24.85
C THR A 334 0.07 11.53 26.20
N SER A 335 -1.11 11.65 26.80
CA SER A 335 -1.32 12.43 28.02
C SER A 335 -0.61 11.84 29.25
N PRO A 336 0.20 12.62 29.99
CA PRO A 336 0.79 12.21 31.27
C PRO A 336 -0.26 12.04 32.36
N ASN A 337 -1.47 12.57 32.19
CA ASN A 337 -2.58 12.50 33.14
C ASN A 337 -3.61 11.40 32.81
N ALA A 338 -3.36 10.53 31.83
CA ALA A 338 -4.30 9.49 31.39
C ALA A 338 -4.89 8.68 32.56
N LYS A 339 -4.09 8.39 33.60
CA LYS A 339 -4.52 7.65 34.80
C LYS A 339 -5.70 8.30 35.54
N LYS A 340 -5.84 9.63 35.51
CA LYS A 340 -6.96 10.34 36.15
C LYS A 340 -8.29 10.10 35.45
N TYR A 341 -8.25 9.74 34.16
CA TYR A 341 -9.41 9.61 33.28
C TYR A 341 -9.63 8.19 32.82
N ILE A 342 -9.18 7.22 33.60
CA ILE A 342 -9.28 5.79 33.27
C ILE A 342 -10.72 5.34 32.98
N LYS A 343 -11.71 5.92 33.64
CA LYS A 343 -13.12 5.59 33.41
C LYS A 343 -13.57 5.96 32.00
N ASP A 344 -13.10 7.09 31.46
CA ASP A 344 -13.40 7.51 30.11
C ASP A 344 -12.69 6.59 29.10
N LEU A 345 -11.38 6.31 29.33
CA LEU A 345 -10.59 5.40 28.49
C LEU A 345 -11.25 4.00 28.36
N LEU A 346 -11.82 3.47 29.43
CA LEU A 346 -12.45 2.15 29.44
C LEU A 346 -13.73 2.08 28.60
N THR A 347 -14.32 3.21 28.23
CA THR A 347 -15.57 3.26 27.44
C THR A 347 -15.37 3.58 25.97
N ILE A 348 -14.13 3.88 25.54
CA ILE A 348 -13.84 4.29 24.16
C ILE A 348 -13.47 3.07 23.32
N GLY A 349 -14.19 2.87 22.22
CA GLY A 349 -13.83 1.89 21.18
C GLY A 349 -13.76 0.44 21.64
N THR A 350 -14.57 0.05 22.65
CA THR A 350 -14.54 -1.30 23.22
C THR A 350 -14.90 -2.40 22.22
N GLU A 351 -15.79 -2.10 21.28
CA GLU A 351 -16.27 -3.03 20.26
C GLU A 351 -15.66 -2.79 18.88
N ASP A 352 -14.82 -1.77 18.73
CA ASP A 352 -14.19 -1.44 17.44
C ASP A 352 -12.83 -2.14 17.33
N PRO A 353 -12.71 -3.12 16.43
CA PRO A 353 -11.46 -3.87 16.27
C PRO A 353 -10.27 -2.99 15.83
N TYR A 354 -10.51 -1.92 15.09
CA TYR A 354 -9.44 -1.02 14.59
C TYR A 354 -8.89 -0.08 15.66
N LEU A 355 -9.61 0.07 16.77
CA LEU A 355 -9.20 0.92 17.89
C LEU A 355 -8.45 0.14 18.99
N GLN A 356 -8.50 -1.18 19.02
CA GLN A 356 -7.88 -1.98 20.07
C GLN A 356 -6.37 -1.72 20.24
N PRO A 357 -5.55 -1.61 19.18
CA PRO A 357 -4.13 -1.32 19.34
C PRO A 357 -3.87 -0.01 20.07
N LEU A 358 -4.64 1.05 19.78
CA LEU A 358 -4.52 2.34 20.48
C LEU A 358 -5.07 2.28 21.90
N ARG A 359 -6.17 1.54 22.11
CA ARG A 359 -6.80 1.36 23.42
C ARG A 359 -5.87 0.63 24.38
N TYR A 360 -5.30 -0.50 23.96
CA TYR A 360 -4.36 -1.26 24.79
C TYR A 360 -3.04 -0.53 24.98
N ALA A 361 -2.54 0.22 24.01
CA ALA A 361 -1.40 1.10 24.18
C ALA A 361 -1.64 2.15 25.27
N ALA A 362 -2.83 2.74 25.34
CA ALA A 362 -3.20 3.69 26.39
C ALA A 362 -3.38 3.00 27.77
N LEU A 363 -3.96 1.79 27.80
CA LEU A 363 -4.11 1.02 29.04
C LEU A 363 -2.75 0.62 29.65
N LYS A 364 -1.77 0.23 28.84
CA LYS A 364 -0.38 -0.06 29.28
C LYS A 364 0.31 1.12 29.97
N LYS A 365 -0.12 2.35 29.71
CA LYS A 365 0.41 3.56 30.41
C LYS A 365 -0.20 3.78 31.78
N VAL A 366 -1.38 3.25 32.04
CA VAL A 366 -2.15 3.53 33.26
C VAL A 366 -2.22 2.32 34.20
N TRP A 367 -2.00 1.13 33.69
CA TRP A 367 -1.99 -0.13 34.42
C TRP A 367 -0.64 -0.87 34.28
N ASP A 368 -0.32 -1.73 35.25
CA ASP A 368 0.74 -2.72 35.10
C ASP A 368 0.34 -3.80 34.08
N GLU A 369 1.34 -4.52 33.57
CA GLU A 369 1.12 -5.52 32.52
C GLU A 369 0.20 -6.66 32.97
N SER A 370 0.25 -7.04 34.27
CA SER A 370 -0.60 -8.06 34.83
C SER A 370 -2.08 -7.71 34.72
N LYS A 371 -2.42 -6.47 35.06
CA LYS A 371 -3.78 -5.99 34.97
C LYS A 371 -4.25 -5.81 33.52
N VAL A 372 -3.35 -5.39 32.63
CA VAL A 372 -3.65 -5.31 31.19
C VAL A 372 -3.91 -6.70 30.64
N PHE A 373 -3.12 -7.71 31.03
CA PHE A 373 -3.30 -9.11 30.65
C PHE A 373 -4.68 -9.62 31.08
N ASP A 374 -4.98 -9.54 32.38
CA ASP A 374 -6.26 -10.04 32.93
C ASP A 374 -7.49 -9.40 32.25
N TYR A 375 -7.38 -8.09 31.94
CA TYR A 375 -8.43 -7.37 31.21
C TYR A 375 -8.55 -7.82 29.76
N MET A 376 -7.41 -8.07 29.09
CA MET A 376 -7.37 -8.55 27.71
C MET A 376 -7.94 -9.94 27.54
N ILE A 377 -7.63 -10.85 28.47
CA ILE A 377 -8.22 -12.21 28.49
C ILE A 377 -9.74 -12.13 28.58
N ALA A 378 -10.28 -11.30 29.49
CA ALA A 378 -11.72 -11.11 29.61
C ALA A 378 -12.38 -10.52 28.34
N ASP A 379 -11.69 -9.61 27.65
CA ASP A 379 -12.17 -9.07 26.37
C ASP A 379 -12.13 -10.16 25.26
N ILE A 380 -11.10 -11.01 25.20
CA ILE A 380 -10.97 -12.12 24.25
C ILE A 380 -12.09 -13.14 24.44
N ASP A 381 -12.40 -13.53 25.69
CA ASP A 381 -13.45 -14.52 26.03
C ASP A 381 -14.85 -14.11 25.58
N THR A 382 -15.10 -12.80 25.48
CA THR A 382 -16.41 -12.25 25.11
C THR A 382 -16.50 -11.78 23.67
N SER A 383 -15.40 -11.87 22.90
CA SER A 383 -15.30 -11.37 21.52
C SER A 383 -15.42 -12.48 20.48
N ASP A 384 -15.77 -12.07 19.27
CA ASP A 384 -15.81 -12.92 18.08
C ASP A 384 -15.24 -12.21 16.83
N GLY A 385 -15.16 -12.93 15.73
CA GLY A 385 -14.80 -12.40 14.41
C GLY A 385 -13.53 -11.55 14.40
N LEU A 386 -13.65 -10.37 13.81
CA LEU A 386 -12.51 -9.44 13.64
C LEU A 386 -12.00 -8.91 14.99
N LEU A 387 -12.90 -8.64 15.94
CA LEU A 387 -12.49 -8.17 17.27
C LEU A 387 -11.64 -9.23 18.00
N TYR A 388 -12.10 -10.48 18.01
CA TYR A 388 -11.34 -11.61 18.57
C TYR A 388 -9.92 -11.71 17.98
N SER A 389 -9.83 -11.71 16.65
CA SER A 389 -8.54 -11.80 15.95
C SER A 389 -7.61 -10.62 16.26
N THR A 390 -8.17 -9.41 16.46
CA THR A 390 -7.36 -8.24 16.83
C THR A 390 -6.88 -8.33 18.26
N LEU A 391 -7.72 -8.74 19.20
CA LEU A 391 -7.34 -8.94 20.58
C LEU A 391 -6.30 -10.06 20.74
N LEU A 392 -6.41 -11.13 19.96
CA LEU A 392 -5.41 -12.19 19.89
C LEU A 392 -4.04 -11.63 19.44
N THR A 393 -4.02 -10.72 18.47
CA THR A 393 -2.79 -10.03 18.03
C THR A 393 -2.21 -9.15 19.15
N GLU A 394 -3.06 -8.44 19.89
CA GLU A 394 -2.59 -7.61 21.01
C GLU A 394 -2.06 -8.47 22.17
N LEU A 395 -2.66 -9.64 22.44
CA LEU A 395 -2.15 -10.62 23.40
C LEU A 395 -0.79 -11.15 22.96
N ASN A 396 -0.65 -11.52 21.69
CA ASN A 396 0.62 -11.95 21.11
C ASN A 396 1.72 -10.89 21.27
N ASN A 397 1.40 -9.61 21.01
CA ASN A 397 2.33 -8.49 21.19
C ASN A 397 2.67 -8.25 22.66
N LEU A 398 1.73 -8.39 23.57
CA LEU A 398 1.98 -8.31 25.01
C LEU A 398 2.91 -9.44 25.44
N TRP A 399 2.61 -10.70 25.05
CA TRP A 399 3.36 -11.90 25.41
C TRP A 399 4.79 -11.90 24.86
N ALA A 400 4.99 -11.41 23.64
CA ALA A 400 6.31 -11.30 23.01
C ALA A 400 7.29 -10.39 23.79
N ASN A 401 6.76 -9.42 24.54
CA ASN A 401 7.54 -8.46 25.31
C ASN A 401 7.44 -8.66 26.84
N ALA A 402 6.73 -9.70 27.28
CA ALA A 402 6.46 -9.99 28.67
C ALA A 402 7.72 -10.47 29.40
N ASP A 403 7.88 -10.05 30.66
CA ASP A 403 8.91 -10.55 31.57
C ASP A 403 8.49 -11.86 32.24
N ASP A 404 9.43 -12.47 33.02
CA ASP A 404 9.17 -13.72 33.74
C ASP A 404 8.08 -13.58 34.81
N GLU A 405 7.80 -12.38 35.32
CA GLU A 405 6.76 -12.14 36.32
C GLU A 405 5.37 -12.25 35.67
N LEU A 406 5.20 -11.77 34.43
CA LEU A 406 3.98 -11.95 33.68
C LEU A 406 3.80 -13.41 33.25
N LYS A 407 4.86 -14.12 32.90
CA LYS A 407 4.85 -15.53 32.41
C LYS A 407 4.81 -16.56 33.54
N SER A 408 3.95 -16.36 34.53
CA SER A 408 3.70 -17.35 35.57
C SER A 408 3.06 -18.62 35.00
N GLN A 409 3.18 -19.74 35.73
CA GLN A 409 2.60 -21.02 35.32
C GLN A 409 1.09 -20.91 35.05
N GLU A 410 0.32 -20.26 35.93
CA GLU A 410 -1.11 -20.05 35.78
C GLU A 410 -1.47 -19.29 34.49
N ARG A 411 -0.66 -18.27 34.14
CA ARG A 411 -0.88 -17.50 32.91
C ARG A 411 -0.44 -18.24 31.65
N ASN A 412 0.62 -19.06 31.73
CA ASN A 412 1.00 -19.96 30.65
C ASN A 412 -0.14 -20.94 30.32
N GLU A 413 -0.80 -21.50 31.33
CA GLU A 413 -1.97 -22.37 31.18
C GLU A 413 -3.13 -21.59 30.51
N THR A 414 -3.44 -20.38 30.98
CA THR A 414 -4.46 -19.52 30.38
C THR A 414 -4.17 -19.20 28.91
N VAL A 415 -2.92 -18.86 28.58
CA VAL A 415 -2.51 -18.57 27.19
C VAL A 415 -2.55 -19.82 26.32
N ASN A 416 -2.22 -20.98 26.87
CA ASN A 416 -2.38 -22.27 26.17
C ASN A 416 -3.87 -22.52 25.81
N GLU A 417 -4.81 -22.31 26.75
CA GLU A 417 -6.25 -22.43 26.48
C GLU A 417 -6.70 -21.46 25.38
N VAL A 418 -6.26 -20.21 25.42
CA VAL A 418 -6.55 -19.22 24.36
C VAL A 418 -5.97 -19.67 23.03
N LEU A 419 -4.73 -20.18 22.99
CA LEU A 419 -4.08 -20.68 21.79
C LEU A 419 -4.86 -21.83 21.16
N PHE A 420 -5.27 -22.85 21.95
CA PHE A 420 -6.06 -23.97 21.45
C PHE A 420 -7.44 -23.53 20.95
N SER A 421 -8.11 -22.64 21.67
CA SER A 421 -9.38 -22.03 21.20
C SER A 421 -9.20 -21.27 19.88
N ALA A 422 -8.08 -20.57 19.72
CA ALA A 422 -7.79 -19.84 18.49
C ALA A 422 -7.53 -20.79 17.30
N LEU A 423 -6.79 -21.87 17.52
CA LEU A 423 -6.53 -22.91 16.52
C LEU A 423 -7.85 -23.61 16.09
N GLU A 424 -8.71 -23.94 17.04
CA GLU A 424 -10.00 -24.53 16.77
C GLU A 424 -10.94 -23.63 15.96
N LYS A 425 -10.78 -22.32 16.09
CA LYS A 425 -11.47 -21.30 15.30
C LYS A 425 -10.77 -20.98 13.96
N GLY A 426 -9.67 -21.64 13.62
CA GLY A 426 -8.92 -21.41 12.40
C GLY A 426 -8.14 -20.07 12.36
N ALA A 427 -7.77 -19.53 13.52
CA ALA A 427 -7.03 -18.25 13.56
C ALA A 427 -5.66 -18.38 12.88
N ARG A 428 -5.28 -17.37 12.09
CA ARG A 428 -4.02 -17.34 11.36
C ARG A 428 -2.81 -17.35 12.30
N THR A 429 -1.87 -18.25 12.09
CA THR A 429 -0.74 -18.49 13.01
C THR A 429 0.19 -17.30 13.22
N PHE A 430 0.36 -16.44 12.21
CA PHE A 430 1.15 -15.23 12.37
C PHE A 430 0.59 -14.23 13.41
N LEU A 431 -0.71 -14.34 13.75
CA LEU A 431 -1.36 -13.51 14.79
C LEU A 431 -0.99 -13.95 16.21
N MET A 432 -0.40 -15.15 16.39
CA MET A 432 -0.14 -15.79 17.68
C MET A 432 1.22 -16.45 17.75
N HIS A 433 2.17 -15.97 16.93
CA HIS A 433 3.52 -16.54 16.84
C HIS A 433 4.24 -16.61 18.17
N ALA A 434 4.21 -15.54 18.98
CA ALA A 434 4.86 -15.52 20.28
C ALA A 434 4.21 -16.47 21.29
N LEU A 435 2.91 -16.76 21.14
CA LEU A 435 2.19 -17.68 22.02
C LEU A 435 2.62 -19.12 21.77
N TYR A 436 2.57 -19.59 20.53
CA TYR A 436 2.92 -20.99 20.24
C TYR A 436 4.43 -21.25 20.20
N SER A 437 5.27 -20.21 20.10
CA SER A 437 6.73 -20.36 20.15
C SER A 437 7.28 -20.45 21.57
N ASP A 438 6.49 -20.12 22.59
CA ASP A 438 6.88 -20.21 24.00
C ASP A 438 6.70 -21.65 24.51
N GLU A 439 7.80 -22.30 24.92
CA GLU A 439 7.79 -23.68 25.38
C GLU A 439 7.00 -23.91 26.68
N ASN A 440 6.80 -22.87 27.47
CA ASN A 440 5.97 -22.91 28.65
C ASN A 440 4.46 -22.82 28.32
N VAL A 441 4.12 -22.31 27.14
CA VAL A 441 2.75 -22.26 26.64
C VAL A 441 2.42 -23.50 25.81
N LEU A 442 3.25 -23.84 24.82
CA LEU A 442 3.07 -25.00 23.95
C LEU A 442 4.29 -25.91 24.01
N ASN A 443 4.15 -27.06 24.63
CA ASN A 443 5.24 -28.00 24.90
C ASN A 443 5.08 -29.34 24.14
N GLU A 444 6.07 -30.24 24.27
CA GLU A 444 6.08 -31.53 23.57
C GLU A 444 4.87 -32.43 23.84
N ASN A 445 4.20 -32.29 24.98
CA ASN A 445 3.01 -33.09 25.30
C ASN A 445 1.76 -32.61 24.54
N ASP A 446 1.78 -31.41 24.02
CA ASP A 446 0.63 -30.82 23.31
C ASP A 446 0.51 -31.33 21.86
N PHE A 447 1.53 -32.05 21.34
CA PHE A 447 1.53 -32.57 19.98
C PHE A 447 0.30 -33.42 19.65
N GLU A 448 -0.02 -34.39 20.50
CA GLU A 448 -1.16 -35.26 20.30
C GLU A 448 -2.49 -34.49 20.41
N THR A 449 -2.53 -33.48 21.26
CA THR A 449 -3.70 -32.59 21.38
C THR A 449 -3.92 -31.77 20.11
N LEU A 450 -2.84 -31.29 19.47
CA LEU A 450 -2.93 -30.62 18.16
C LEU A 450 -3.47 -31.56 17.07
N LEU A 451 -3.05 -32.84 17.07
CA LEU A 451 -3.60 -33.81 16.13
C LEU A 451 -5.09 -34.06 16.36
N MET A 452 -5.52 -34.13 17.63
CA MET A 452 -6.94 -34.29 17.97
C MET A 452 -7.82 -33.14 17.47
N LEU A 453 -7.27 -31.92 17.30
CA LEU A 453 -8.03 -30.83 16.70
C LEU A 453 -8.41 -31.10 15.24
N LEU A 454 -7.67 -31.97 14.54
CA LEU A 454 -7.95 -32.35 13.17
C LEU A 454 -8.88 -33.58 13.09
N GLU A 455 -9.08 -34.30 14.21
CA GLU A 455 -10.01 -35.41 14.27
C GLU A 455 -11.46 -34.92 14.08
N ASN A 456 -12.22 -35.60 13.24
CA ASN A 456 -13.60 -35.27 12.91
C ASN A 456 -13.80 -33.90 12.18
N LYS A 457 -12.74 -33.35 11.64
CA LYS A 457 -12.78 -32.16 10.77
C LYS A 457 -12.72 -32.59 9.30
N SER A 458 -13.44 -31.86 8.44
CA SER A 458 -13.33 -31.98 6.99
C SER A 458 -12.32 -30.97 6.48
N VAL A 459 -11.39 -31.44 5.63
CA VAL A 459 -10.41 -30.53 5.02
C VAL A 459 -11.08 -29.46 4.16
N GLU A 460 -12.24 -29.78 3.56
CA GLU A 460 -12.99 -28.88 2.70
C GLU A 460 -13.80 -27.85 3.51
N ASP A 461 -14.41 -28.27 4.61
CA ASP A 461 -15.27 -27.40 5.43
C ASP A 461 -14.50 -26.63 6.53
N ASP A 462 -13.37 -27.19 7.00
CA ASP A 462 -12.57 -26.67 8.12
C ASP A 462 -11.14 -26.24 7.66
N SER A 463 -10.98 -25.78 6.44
CA SER A 463 -9.67 -25.47 5.82
C SER A 463 -8.78 -24.53 6.65
N ASP A 464 -9.36 -23.54 7.31
CA ASP A 464 -8.63 -22.60 8.17
C ASP A 464 -8.09 -23.26 9.45
N VAL A 465 -8.83 -24.22 10.02
CA VAL A 465 -8.37 -25.02 11.17
C VAL A 465 -7.18 -25.90 10.75
N PHE A 466 -7.29 -26.60 9.61
CA PHE A 466 -6.19 -27.39 9.06
C PHE A 466 -4.95 -26.54 8.81
N ARG A 467 -5.09 -25.37 8.16
CA ARG A 467 -3.99 -24.44 7.91
C ARG A 467 -3.31 -24.01 9.22
N SER A 468 -4.10 -23.62 10.22
CA SER A 468 -3.58 -23.13 11.51
C SER A 468 -2.85 -24.21 12.28
N VAL A 469 -3.46 -25.37 12.44
CA VAL A 469 -2.88 -26.49 13.22
C VAL A 469 -1.63 -27.04 12.53
N THR A 470 -1.70 -27.27 11.21
CA THR A 470 -0.54 -27.78 10.45
C THR A 470 0.62 -26.81 10.42
N SER A 471 0.35 -25.49 10.36
CA SER A 471 1.39 -24.47 10.46
C SER A 471 2.07 -24.46 11.84
N VAL A 472 1.33 -24.62 12.94
CA VAL A 472 1.91 -24.75 14.28
C VAL A 472 2.71 -26.04 14.40
N LEU A 473 2.20 -27.17 13.91
CA LEU A 473 2.92 -28.45 13.87
C LEU A 473 4.26 -28.30 13.14
N LYS A 474 4.28 -27.70 11.95
CA LYS A 474 5.50 -27.44 11.19
C LYS A 474 6.51 -26.57 11.96
N ASN A 475 6.04 -25.47 12.52
CA ASN A 475 6.94 -24.49 13.13
C ASN A 475 7.49 -24.92 14.51
N ARG A 476 6.75 -25.78 15.25
CA ARG A 476 7.13 -26.21 16.60
C ARG A 476 7.62 -27.65 16.69
N PHE A 477 7.16 -28.54 15.79
CA PHE A 477 7.36 -29.97 15.85
C PHE A 477 7.84 -30.55 14.51
N GLU A 478 8.69 -29.82 13.78
CA GLU A 478 9.08 -30.06 12.38
C GLU A 478 9.37 -31.54 12.09
N GLU A 479 10.27 -32.19 12.84
CA GLU A 479 10.67 -33.58 12.63
C GLU A 479 9.52 -34.59 12.85
N ARG A 480 8.60 -34.32 13.79
CA ARG A 480 7.46 -35.19 14.11
C ARG A 480 6.27 -34.95 13.16
N SER A 481 6.19 -33.78 12.59
CA SER A 481 5.02 -33.36 11.80
C SER A 481 5.11 -33.78 10.31
N GLU A 482 6.32 -34.02 9.78
CA GLU A 482 6.54 -34.29 8.34
C GLU A 482 5.73 -35.50 7.84
N GLU A 483 5.70 -36.61 8.60
CA GLU A 483 4.94 -37.81 8.21
C GLU A 483 3.42 -37.56 8.24
N VAL A 484 2.94 -36.91 9.31
CA VAL A 484 1.50 -36.61 9.49
C VAL A 484 0.99 -35.72 8.37
N ILE A 485 1.75 -34.70 8.04
CA ILE A 485 1.40 -33.73 7.02
C ILE A 485 1.47 -34.34 5.62
N THR A 486 2.47 -35.18 5.35
CA THR A 486 2.54 -35.92 4.10
C THR A 486 1.31 -36.81 3.91
N GLN A 487 0.83 -37.46 4.99
CA GLN A 487 -0.38 -38.27 4.91
C GLN A 487 -1.65 -37.42 4.70
N LEU A 488 -1.75 -36.26 5.37
CA LEU A 488 -2.85 -35.32 5.17
C LEU A 488 -2.88 -34.81 3.72
N TYR A 489 -1.71 -34.45 3.17
CA TYR A 489 -1.58 -34.02 1.79
C TYR A 489 -2.02 -35.10 0.80
N GLN A 490 -1.60 -36.35 0.99
CA GLN A 490 -1.97 -37.47 0.10
C GLN A 490 -3.49 -37.71 0.08
N ASN A 491 -4.16 -37.47 1.19
CA ASN A 491 -5.60 -37.69 1.36
C ASN A 491 -6.46 -36.46 1.04
N ALA A 492 -5.84 -35.28 0.89
CA ALA A 492 -6.57 -34.05 0.60
C ALA A 492 -7.11 -34.00 -0.84
N GLY A 493 -8.24 -33.33 -1.04
CA GLY A 493 -8.78 -32.97 -2.34
C GLY A 493 -7.90 -31.97 -3.09
N ASN A 494 -8.12 -31.85 -4.41
CA ASN A 494 -7.30 -31.00 -5.27
C ASN A 494 -7.28 -29.53 -4.82
N GLU A 495 -8.38 -29.01 -4.37
CA GLU A 495 -8.54 -27.61 -3.96
C GLU A 495 -7.61 -27.23 -2.79
N LEU A 496 -7.45 -28.12 -1.81
CA LEU A 496 -6.53 -27.90 -0.69
C LEU A 496 -5.07 -28.10 -1.10
N LYS A 497 -4.78 -29.03 -2.01
CA LYS A 497 -3.45 -29.22 -2.60
C LYS A 497 -3.00 -27.98 -3.37
N GLU A 498 -3.91 -27.33 -4.07
CA GLU A 498 -3.64 -26.17 -4.91
C GLU A 498 -3.44 -24.87 -4.11
N THR A 499 -4.17 -24.65 -3.02
CA THR A 499 -4.23 -23.34 -2.37
C THR A 499 -3.43 -23.19 -1.09
N ILE A 500 -3.36 -24.22 -0.25
CA ILE A 500 -2.84 -24.07 1.12
C ILE A 500 -1.54 -24.85 1.34
N ILE A 501 -1.52 -26.11 0.95
CA ILE A 501 -0.43 -27.02 1.29
C ILE A 501 0.80 -26.75 0.39
N ALA A 502 0.60 -26.46 -0.88
CA ALA A 502 1.68 -26.22 -1.84
C ALA A 502 2.49 -24.94 -1.54
N GLN A 503 1.89 -23.90 -0.97
CA GLN A 503 2.59 -22.66 -0.65
C GLN A 503 3.39 -22.71 0.66
N GLU A 504 2.93 -23.50 1.64
CA GLU A 504 3.53 -23.52 2.98
C GLU A 504 4.49 -24.71 3.21
N TRP A 505 4.47 -25.72 2.34
CA TRP A 505 5.13 -27.02 2.55
C TRP A 505 6.15 -27.35 1.46
N SER A 506 7.28 -26.64 1.49
CA SER A 506 8.37 -26.74 0.49
C SER A 506 9.05 -28.11 0.36
N PHE A 507 8.76 -29.07 1.25
CA PHE A 507 9.30 -30.43 1.14
C PHE A 507 8.40 -31.40 0.36
N ILE A 508 7.21 -30.97 -0.06
CA ILE A 508 6.33 -31.74 -0.94
C ILE A 508 6.67 -31.31 -2.37
N GLU A 509 7.52 -32.12 -3.03
CA GLU A 509 8.08 -31.82 -4.37
C GLU A 509 7.11 -31.96 -5.54
N ASP A 510 5.83 -32.24 -5.36
CA ASP A 510 4.89 -32.31 -6.47
C ASP A 510 4.53 -30.92 -6.98
N SER A 511 4.69 -30.76 -8.30
CA SER A 511 4.47 -29.53 -9.04
C SER A 511 3.30 -28.72 -8.49
N LEU A 512 3.57 -27.49 -8.09
CA LEU A 512 2.56 -26.47 -7.85
C LEU A 512 1.56 -26.52 -9.01
N ALA A 513 0.30 -26.81 -8.72
CA ALA A 513 -0.74 -26.66 -9.72
C ALA A 513 -0.68 -25.22 -10.26
N PRO A 514 -0.81 -25.01 -11.56
CA PRO A 514 -0.80 -23.66 -12.10
C PRO A 514 -1.90 -22.85 -11.45
N VAL A 515 -1.55 -21.61 -11.03
CA VAL A 515 -2.53 -20.68 -10.46
C VAL A 515 -3.66 -20.51 -11.48
N THR A 516 -4.88 -20.86 -11.08
CA THR A 516 -6.04 -20.71 -11.95
C THR A 516 -6.60 -19.31 -11.77
N PHE A 517 -6.41 -18.44 -12.77
CA PHE A 517 -6.99 -17.11 -12.75
C PHE A 517 -8.47 -17.13 -13.08
N ARG A 518 -9.22 -16.23 -12.44
CA ARG A 518 -10.59 -15.98 -12.83
C ARG A 518 -10.66 -15.42 -14.24
N THR A 519 -11.39 -16.08 -15.12
CA THR A 519 -11.64 -15.58 -16.48
C THR A 519 -12.55 -14.35 -16.43
N PRO A 520 -12.21 -13.24 -17.12
CA PRO A 520 -13.06 -12.06 -17.21
C PRO A 520 -14.39 -12.35 -17.90
N ASP A 521 -15.44 -11.72 -17.41
CA ASP A 521 -16.74 -11.67 -18.10
C ASP A 521 -16.69 -10.58 -19.18
N TRP A 522 -16.22 -10.97 -20.36
CA TRP A 522 -15.97 -10.04 -21.47
C TRP A 522 -17.22 -9.33 -21.97
N ASP A 523 -18.37 -10.02 -22.03
CA ASP A 523 -19.63 -9.44 -22.43
C ASP A 523 -20.09 -8.38 -21.43
N ARG A 524 -19.94 -8.67 -20.15
CA ARG A 524 -20.27 -7.73 -19.08
C ARG A 524 -19.35 -6.51 -19.08
N LEU A 525 -18.05 -6.69 -19.30
CA LEU A 525 -17.12 -5.57 -19.44
C LEU A 525 -17.46 -4.67 -20.64
N ALA A 526 -17.87 -5.26 -21.77
CA ALA A 526 -18.34 -4.52 -22.94
C ALA A 526 -19.60 -3.71 -22.62
N ASP A 527 -20.52 -4.26 -21.82
CA ASP A 527 -21.73 -3.57 -21.37
C ASP A 527 -21.42 -2.43 -20.39
N LEU A 528 -20.44 -2.56 -19.52
CA LEU A 528 -19.96 -1.49 -18.64
C LEU A 528 -19.39 -0.32 -19.44
N GLY A 529 -18.71 -0.62 -20.54
CA GLY A 529 -17.99 0.34 -21.36
C GLY A 529 -16.60 0.67 -20.81
N PRO A 530 -15.84 1.56 -21.50
CA PRO A 530 -14.41 1.73 -21.22
C PRO A 530 -14.11 2.43 -19.88
N ASN A 531 -15.00 3.31 -19.42
CA ASN A 531 -14.74 4.15 -18.25
C ASN A 531 -15.95 4.23 -17.31
N PRO A 532 -16.39 3.12 -16.69
CA PRO A 532 -17.47 3.13 -15.73
C PRO A 532 -17.04 3.85 -14.44
N ILE A 533 -18.00 4.40 -13.71
CA ILE A 533 -17.75 5.09 -12.45
C ILE A 533 -18.25 4.23 -11.29
N TRP A 534 -17.31 3.85 -10.43
CA TRP A 534 -17.56 3.17 -9.16
C TRP A 534 -17.68 4.19 -8.03
N VAL A 535 -18.68 4.05 -7.17
CA VAL A 535 -18.91 4.95 -6.03
C VAL A 535 -18.82 4.20 -4.73
N LEU A 536 -18.02 4.72 -3.80
CA LEU A 536 -17.96 4.32 -2.40
C LEU A 536 -18.61 5.42 -1.55
N ASP A 537 -19.77 5.11 -0.95
CA ASP A 537 -20.42 5.98 0.03
C ASP A 537 -19.83 5.71 1.42
N THR A 538 -19.33 6.74 2.11
CA THR A 538 -18.78 6.69 3.45
C THR A 538 -19.44 7.71 4.38
N LYS A 539 -19.25 7.61 5.70
CA LYS A 539 -19.70 8.66 6.63
C LYS A 539 -19.04 10.02 6.34
N LYS A 540 -17.86 10.04 5.70
CA LYS A 540 -17.08 11.25 5.41
C LYS A 540 -17.42 11.83 4.03
N GLY A 541 -18.25 11.14 3.24
CA GLY A 541 -18.72 11.54 1.91
C GLY A 541 -18.44 10.47 0.86
N ASP A 542 -18.79 10.78 -0.40
CA ASP A 542 -18.64 9.89 -1.53
C ASP A 542 -17.24 10.01 -2.14
N ILE A 543 -16.70 8.85 -2.58
CA ILE A 543 -15.50 8.73 -3.41
C ILE A 543 -15.94 8.14 -4.75
N GLU A 544 -15.80 8.91 -5.85
CA GLU A 544 -16.12 8.46 -7.20
C GLU A 544 -14.81 8.10 -7.93
N ILE A 545 -14.73 6.87 -8.40
CA ILE A 545 -13.56 6.32 -9.09
C ILE A 545 -13.95 6.03 -10.54
N THR A 546 -13.29 6.67 -11.49
CA THR A 546 -13.40 6.32 -12.91
C THR A 546 -12.45 5.20 -13.21
N LEU A 547 -12.94 4.06 -13.68
CA LEU A 547 -12.15 2.87 -13.97
C LEU A 547 -11.68 2.87 -15.44
N ASP A 548 -10.63 2.10 -15.72
CA ASP A 548 -10.08 1.90 -17.06
C ASP A 548 -10.16 0.41 -17.43
N VAL A 549 -11.29 0.03 -18.04
CA VAL A 549 -11.59 -1.37 -18.38
C VAL A 549 -10.60 -1.94 -19.41
N LEU A 550 -10.05 -1.10 -20.29
CA LEU A 550 -9.12 -1.56 -21.32
C LEU A 550 -7.71 -1.82 -20.76
N THR A 551 -7.36 -1.15 -19.66
CA THR A 551 -6.05 -1.34 -19.00
C THR A 551 -6.07 -2.48 -17.98
N ALA A 552 -7.18 -2.69 -17.27
CA ALA A 552 -7.28 -3.70 -16.20
C ALA A 552 -8.59 -4.52 -16.28
N PRO A 553 -8.86 -5.24 -17.39
CA PRO A 553 -10.11 -5.95 -17.58
C PRO A 553 -10.32 -7.11 -16.59
N ALA A 554 -9.28 -7.89 -16.26
CA ALA A 554 -9.41 -9.01 -15.33
C ALA A 554 -9.75 -8.52 -13.92
N THR A 555 -9.04 -7.50 -13.45
CA THR A 555 -9.29 -6.83 -12.18
C THR A 555 -10.73 -6.28 -12.11
N ILE A 556 -11.15 -5.52 -13.12
CA ILE A 556 -12.47 -4.87 -13.11
C ILE A 556 -13.59 -5.88 -13.24
N SER A 557 -13.39 -6.98 -13.99
CA SER A 557 -14.35 -8.10 -14.03
C SER A 557 -14.54 -8.75 -12.65
N GLY A 558 -13.44 -8.97 -11.92
CA GLY A 558 -13.50 -9.46 -10.54
C GLY A 558 -14.25 -8.49 -9.62
N MET A 559 -13.89 -7.21 -9.67
CA MET A 559 -14.53 -6.15 -8.87
C MET A 559 -16.02 -5.97 -9.22
N ASP A 560 -16.42 -6.06 -10.51
CA ASP A 560 -17.82 -5.93 -10.91
C ASP A 560 -18.73 -6.94 -10.20
N SER A 561 -18.28 -8.19 -10.05
CA SER A 561 -19.07 -9.19 -9.32
C SER A 561 -19.25 -8.82 -7.85
N LEU A 562 -18.19 -8.38 -7.18
CA LEU A 562 -18.21 -7.98 -5.77
C LEU A 562 -19.09 -6.72 -5.55
N ILE A 563 -19.02 -5.75 -6.46
CA ILE A 563 -19.85 -4.53 -6.41
C ILE A 563 -21.32 -4.88 -6.57
N ARG A 564 -21.67 -5.73 -7.53
CA ARG A 564 -23.07 -6.14 -7.78
C ARG A 564 -23.65 -6.98 -6.66
N ASN A 565 -22.84 -7.82 -6.04
CA ASN A 565 -23.25 -8.63 -4.87
C ASN A 565 -23.37 -7.79 -3.60
N GLY A 566 -22.77 -6.59 -3.56
CA GLY A 566 -22.72 -5.75 -2.37
C GLY A 566 -21.63 -6.13 -1.38
N ASP A 567 -20.66 -6.96 -1.79
CA ASP A 567 -19.60 -7.51 -0.92
C ASP A 567 -18.68 -6.43 -0.33
N TYR A 568 -18.57 -5.26 -0.96
CA TYR A 568 -17.83 -4.10 -0.42
C TYR A 568 -18.63 -3.29 0.61
N THR A 569 -19.93 -3.55 0.78
CA THR A 569 -20.78 -2.83 1.75
C THR A 569 -20.49 -3.36 3.16
N GLY A 570 -20.23 -2.47 4.09
CA GLY A 570 -19.84 -2.82 5.46
C GLY A 570 -18.32 -3.03 5.63
N VAL A 571 -17.55 -3.08 4.55
CA VAL A 571 -16.09 -3.29 4.59
C VAL A 571 -15.37 -2.00 4.96
N ALA A 572 -14.40 -2.10 5.86
CA ALA A 572 -13.64 -0.95 6.34
C ALA A 572 -12.36 -0.68 5.53
N PHE A 573 -11.89 0.55 5.61
CA PHE A 573 -10.50 0.88 5.27
C PHE A 573 -9.60 0.38 6.41
N HIS A 574 -9.12 -0.84 6.30
CA HIS A 574 -8.33 -1.52 7.33
C HIS A 574 -6.92 -0.97 7.50
N ARG A 575 -6.40 -0.25 6.51
CA ARG A 575 -5.05 0.34 6.55
C ARG A 575 -5.06 1.76 5.99
N VAL A 576 -4.62 2.71 6.81
CA VAL A 576 -4.45 4.12 6.41
C VAL A 576 -3.02 4.54 6.75
N VAL A 577 -2.25 4.86 5.72
CA VAL A 577 -0.88 5.37 5.86
C VAL A 577 -0.84 6.79 5.31
N PRO A 578 -0.83 7.81 6.18
CA PRO A 578 -0.76 9.19 5.75
C PRO A 578 0.42 9.43 4.80
N ASN A 579 0.21 10.26 3.78
CA ASN A 579 1.17 10.50 2.70
C ASN A 579 1.60 9.26 1.91
N PHE A 580 0.78 8.22 1.92
CA PHE A 580 0.97 7.06 1.06
C PHE A 580 -0.37 6.60 0.48
N VAL A 581 -1.15 5.80 1.22
CA VAL A 581 -2.41 5.24 0.72
C VAL A 581 -3.48 5.13 1.82
N ILE A 582 -4.74 5.05 1.39
CA ILE A 582 -5.79 4.35 2.12
C ILE A 582 -6.07 3.03 1.41
N GLN A 583 -6.22 1.94 2.16
CA GLN A 583 -6.45 0.58 1.64
C GLN A 583 -7.65 -0.05 2.33
N GLY A 584 -8.51 -0.66 1.53
CA GLY A 584 -9.72 -1.34 1.95
C GLY A 584 -10.03 -2.54 1.06
N GLY A 585 -11.27 -3.05 1.12
CA GLY A 585 -11.74 -4.07 0.20
C GLY A 585 -11.38 -5.50 0.57
N ASP A 586 -10.95 -5.77 1.79
CA ASP A 586 -10.87 -7.13 2.32
C ASP A 586 -12.27 -7.63 2.67
N VAL A 587 -12.90 -8.30 1.72
CA VAL A 587 -14.31 -8.75 1.82
C VAL A 587 -14.49 -10.00 2.70
N GLU A 588 -13.40 -10.67 3.03
CA GLU A 588 -13.42 -11.90 3.85
C GLU A 588 -13.15 -11.59 5.33
N THR A 589 -12.01 -10.99 5.65
CA THR A 589 -11.55 -10.85 7.04
C THR A 589 -11.66 -9.42 7.57
N GLY A 590 -11.75 -8.43 6.71
CA GLY A 590 -11.75 -6.99 7.07
C GLY A 590 -10.40 -6.45 7.58
N ARG A 591 -9.35 -7.28 7.68
CA ARG A 591 -8.03 -6.94 8.27
C ARG A 591 -6.90 -6.74 7.28
N GLY A 592 -7.13 -7.02 5.99
CA GLY A 592 -6.13 -6.96 4.93
C GLY A 592 -5.43 -8.28 4.64
N PHE A 593 -5.90 -9.39 5.19
CA PHE A 593 -5.32 -10.72 5.02
C PHE A 593 -6.20 -11.67 4.20
N GLY A 594 -7.42 -11.26 3.90
CA GLY A 594 -8.40 -12.02 3.15
C GLY A 594 -8.70 -11.43 1.78
N GLY A 595 -9.53 -12.15 1.03
CA GLY A 595 -9.95 -11.77 -0.32
C GLY A 595 -11.11 -12.67 -0.80
N PRO A 596 -11.44 -12.63 -2.08
CA PRO A 596 -12.38 -13.57 -2.67
C PRO A 596 -11.69 -14.94 -2.87
N ASP A 597 -12.47 -15.95 -3.24
CA ASP A 597 -12.04 -17.32 -3.57
C ASP A 597 -11.30 -17.46 -4.90
N TYR A 598 -10.85 -16.34 -5.49
CA TYR A 598 -10.12 -16.29 -6.74
C TYR A 598 -9.00 -15.24 -6.71
N THR A 599 -8.06 -15.37 -7.63
CA THR A 599 -7.08 -14.35 -7.95
C THR A 599 -7.20 -13.89 -9.39
N VAL A 600 -6.61 -12.74 -9.70
CA VAL A 600 -6.45 -12.22 -11.07
C VAL A 600 -4.97 -11.91 -11.30
N PRO A 601 -4.50 -11.97 -12.55
CA PRO A 601 -3.10 -11.64 -12.85
C PRO A 601 -2.81 -10.18 -12.60
N THR A 602 -1.57 -9.86 -12.27
CA THR A 602 -1.10 -8.47 -12.24
C THR A 602 -1.16 -7.86 -13.63
N GLU A 603 -2.00 -6.84 -13.80
CA GLU A 603 -2.18 -6.10 -15.06
C GLU A 603 -1.31 -4.85 -15.02
N ALA A 604 0.00 -5.04 -15.25
CA ALA A 604 0.97 -3.94 -15.23
C ALA A 604 0.68 -2.92 -16.33
N SER A 605 0.97 -1.66 -16.06
CA SER A 605 0.87 -0.59 -17.04
C SER A 605 2.05 0.38 -16.98
N ALA A 606 2.29 1.13 -18.08
CA ALA A 606 3.28 2.20 -18.15
C ALA A 606 2.83 3.50 -17.45
N ALA A 607 1.73 3.46 -16.70
CA ALA A 607 1.20 4.60 -15.96
C ALA A 607 1.94 4.82 -14.64
N HIS A 608 1.91 6.07 -14.17
CA HIS A 608 2.49 6.45 -12.88
C HIS A 608 1.45 6.48 -11.78
N TYR A 609 1.83 6.05 -10.59
CA TYR A 609 1.01 6.14 -9.37
C TYR A 609 0.98 7.57 -8.80
N PHE A 610 0.32 8.49 -9.51
CA PHE A 610 0.07 9.84 -9.02
C PHE A 610 -1.02 9.85 -7.93
N ARG A 611 -1.15 10.99 -7.22
CA ARG A 611 -2.24 11.23 -6.28
C ARG A 611 -3.59 10.95 -6.94
N GLY A 612 -4.44 10.21 -6.23
CA GLY A 612 -5.77 9.80 -6.69
C GLY A 612 -5.79 8.52 -7.53
N LYS A 613 -4.65 7.97 -7.97
CA LYS A 613 -4.65 6.67 -8.65
C LYS A 613 -5.15 5.57 -7.74
N ALA A 614 -5.94 4.69 -8.32
CA ALA A 614 -6.53 3.51 -7.69
C ALA A 614 -5.76 2.26 -8.15
N GLY A 615 -5.24 1.50 -7.19
CA GLY A 615 -4.52 0.27 -7.45
C GLY A 615 -5.06 -0.91 -6.67
N VAL A 616 -4.78 -2.13 -7.13
CA VAL A 616 -5.09 -3.37 -6.42
C VAL A 616 -3.94 -3.72 -5.48
N ALA A 617 -4.27 -4.10 -4.26
CA ALA A 617 -3.29 -4.61 -3.31
C ALA A 617 -3.00 -6.09 -3.59
N SER A 618 -1.73 -6.49 -3.46
CA SER A 618 -1.29 -7.87 -3.65
C SER A 618 -0.22 -8.26 -2.62
N SER A 619 -0.07 -9.55 -2.37
CA SER A 619 1.00 -10.13 -1.56
C SER A 619 2.22 -10.55 -2.39
N GLY A 620 2.21 -10.22 -3.65
CA GLY A 620 3.20 -10.53 -4.69
C GLY A 620 2.54 -10.52 -6.06
N PRO A 621 3.28 -10.72 -7.14
CA PRO A 621 2.69 -10.81 -8.48
C PRO A 621 1.60 -11.89 -8.53
N ASP A 622 0.49 -11.59 -9.23
CA ASP A 622 -0.57 -12.56 -9.52
C ASP A 622 -1.39 -13.05 -8.30
N THR A 623 -1.38 -12.25 -7.22
CA THR A 623 -2.17 -12.52 -6.01
C THR A 623 -3.24 -11.45 -5.77
N GLU A 624 -3.61 -10.71 -6.80
CA GLU A 624 -4.64 -9.69 -6.77
C GLU A 624 -6.02 -10.32 -6.55
N GLY A 625 -6.81 -9.69 -5.67
CA GLY A 625 -8.17 -10.12 -5.34
C GLY A 625 -9.12 -8.93 -5.21
N SER A 626 -9.75 -8.78 -4.06
CA SER A 626 -10.73 -7.70 -3.80
C SER A 626 -10.15 -6.43 -3.23
N GLN A 627 -8.93 -6.48 -2.66
CA GLN A 627 -8.38 -5.33 -1.93
C GLN A 627 -7.86 -4.25 -2.85
N TYR A 628 -8.22 -3.01 -2.56
CA TYR A 628 -7.83 -1.83 -3.32
C TYR A 628 -7.17 -0.77 -2.44
N PHE A 629 -6.43 0.14 -3.07
CA PHE A 629 -5.89 1.32 -2.40
C PHE A 629 -6.00 2.57 -3.27
N PHE A 630 -6.10 3.73 -2.62
CA PHE A 630 -6.07 5.04 -3.28
C PHE A 630 -4.87 5.84 -2.79
N MET A 631 -4.17 6.46 -3.75
CA MET A 631 -2.94 7.20 -3.48
C MET A 631 -3.22 8.57 -2.86
N HIS A 632 -2.62 8.86 -1.70
CA HIS A 632 -2.57 10.23 -1.14
C HIS A 632 -1.61 11.12 -1.92
N VAL A 633 -0.52 10.56 -2.39
CA VAL A 633 0.59 11.28 -3.04
C VAL A 633 1.18 10.44 -4.18
N TRP A 634 2.09 11.00 -4.92
CA TRP A 634 2.85 10.27 -5.93
C TRP A 634 3.74 9.19 -5.30
N GLY A 635 3.59 7.95 -5.76
CA GLY A 635 4.28 6.76 -5.28
C GLY A 635 5.00 5.98 -6.38
N PRO A 636 6.05 6.50 -7.02
CA PRO A 636 6.65 5.90 -8.21
C PRO A 636 7.28 4.53 -8.00
N HIS A 637 7.56 4.12 -6.77
CA HIS A 637 8.05 2.77 -6.47
C HIS A 637 7.02 1.66 -6.73
N LEU A 638 5.76 2.03 -6.96
CA LEU A 638 4.68 1.10 -7.31
C LEU A 638 4.51 0.92 -8.83
N ASN A 639 5.12 1.80 -9.64
CA ASN A 639 4.97 1.77 -11.10
C ASN A 639 5.38 0.42 -11.68
N GLY A 640 4.55 -0.15 -12.54
CA GLY A 640 4.75 -1.44 -13.19
C GLY A 640 4.61 -2.67 -12.27
N ARG A 641 4.53 -2.48 -10.94
CA ARG A 641 4.52 -3.56 -9.93
C ARG A 641 3.13 -3.94 -9.43
N TYR A 642 2.20 -3.01 -9.53
CA TYR A 642 0.81 -3.16 -9.08
C TYR A 642 -0.12 -2.73 -10.19
N THR A 643 -1.28 -3.36 -10.28
CA THR A 643 -2.32 -3.00 -11.23
C THR A 643 -2.92 -1.64 -10.89
N ILE A 644 -2.88 -0.69 -11.85
CA ILE A 644 -3.68 0.56 -11.80
C ILE A 644 -4.98 0.28 -12.54
N PHE A 645 -6.12 0.29 -11.82
CA PHE A 645 -7.42 0.03 -12.44
C PHE A 645 -8.29 1.28 -12.64
N GLY A 646 -7.86 2.44 -12.12
CA GLY A 646 -8.63 3.67 -12.25
C GLY A 646 -8.04 4.86 -11.50
N GLU A 647 -8.89 5.87 -11.33
CA GLU A 647 -8.52 7.13 -10.68
C GLU A 647 -9.72 7.73 -9.93
N VAL A 648 -9.48 8.26 -8.73
CA VAL A 648 -10.46 9.05 -7.97
C VAL A 648 -10.70 10.37 -8.70
N THR A 649 -11.85 10.50 -9.33
CA THR A 649 -12.24 11.70 -10.08
C THR A 649 -13.04 12.68 -9.26
N LYS A 650 -13.64 12.23 -8.14
CA LYS A 650 -14.31 13.08 -7.17
C LYS A 650 -14.14 12.51 -5.75
N GLY A 651 -14.00 13.37 -4.77
CA GLY A 651 -13.91 12.96 -3.36
C GLY A 651 -12.48 12.80 -2.84
N MET A 652 -11.43 13.32 -3.49
CA MET A 652 -10.07 13.30 -2.95
C MET A 652 -9.96 13.94 -1.57
N SER A 653 -10.76 14.95 -1.26
CA SER A 653 -10.83 15.52 0.08
C SER A 653 -11.48 14.57 1.11
N VAL A 654 -12.28 13.61 0.66
CA VAL A 654 -12.80 12.50 1.50
C VAL A 654 -11.68 11.51 1.76
N VAL A 655 -10.95 11.09 0.71
CA VAL A 655 -9.77 10.19 0.83
C VAL A 655 -8.79 10.72 1.88
N ASP A 656 -8.48 12.03 1.88
CA ASP A 656 -7.57 12.66 2.84
C ASP A 656 -8.08 12.62 4.30
N ARG A 657 -9.40 12.48 4.52
CA ARG A 657 -10.01 12.43 5.85
C ARG A 657 -10.32 11.02 6.33
N ILE A 658 -10.27 10.01 5.46
CA ILE A 658 -10.46 8.61 5.87
C ILE A 658 -9.44 8.25 6.95
N THR A 659 -9.93 7.65 8.02
CA THR A 659 -9.14 7.05 9.10
C THR A 659 -9.30 5.53 9.09
N GLN A 660 -8.39 4.83 9.70
CA GLN A 660 -8.46 3.37 9.82
C GLN A 660 -9.76 2.97 10.54
N GLY A 661 -10.50 2.02 9.98
CA GLY A 661 -11.80 1.60 10.51
C GLY A 661 -13.01 2.35 9.92
N ASP A 662 -12.81 3.41 9.12
CA ASP A 662 -13.92 4.00 8.38
C ASP A 662 -14.53 2.99 7.41
N VAL A 663 -15.86 2.87 7.42
CA VAL A 663 -16.61 1.83 6.70
C VAL A 663 -17.22 2.38 5.42
N VAL A 664 -17.17 1.58 4.36
CA VAL A 664 -17.95 1.77 3.13
C VAL A 664 -19.40 1.40 3.44
N ARG A 665 -20.31 2.38 3.51
CA ARG A 665 -21.72 2.17 3.82
C ARG A 665 -22.49 1.58 2.65
N ASN A 666 -22.08 1.92 1.44
CA ASN A 666 -22.64 1.40 0.20
C ASN A 666 -21.62 1.49 -0.93
N SER A 667 -21.68 0.53 -1.86
CA SER A 667 -20.81 0.42 -3.02
C SER A 667 -21.65 0.13 -4.26
N TYR A 668 -21.54 0.96 -5.32
CA TYR A 668 -22.39 0.83 -6.48
C TYR A 668 -21.81 1.45 -7.75
N TRP A 669 -22.33 1.05 -8.90
CA TRP A 669 -22.09 1.68 -10.18
C TRP A 669 -22.97 2.93 -10.36
N LYS A 670 -22.37 4.02 -10.86
CA LYS A 670 -23.07 5.28 -11.15
C LYS A 670 -23.64 5.29 -12.56
#